data_063d0f37d8d2dd7e5d724929005f5f66
#
_entry.id   063d0f37d8d2dd7e5d724929005f5f66
#
_cell.length_a   1.000
_cell.length_b   1.000
_cell.length_c   1.000
_cell.angle_alpha   90.00
_cell.angle_beta   90.00
_cell.angle_gamma   90.00
#
_symmetry.space_group_name_H-M   'P 1'
#
loop_
_entity.id
_entity.type
_entity.pdbx_description
1 polymer ?
#
loop_
_entity_poly.entity_id
_entity_poly.type
_entity_poly.pdbx_seq_one_letter_code
_entity_poly.pdbx_strand_id
1 'polypeptide(L)'
;LKHYKKNLFTELNFVALFSERDKSFYLGDECDSKEASLFFIGEYSSDYILKSYIKNGYHLALFSKTSLLEVMKKEDGVCFAPGLFYKHQLNNLLEFNKFNIWVLSEENIDNNSYHITNLIIDMISYWLNQFSILFKDLNGVFKINIHCDPSIYITHYDKDSEVGKILFNINSRQLDITFEKNSLRYFESTDNDKEKDFISNIVKKICEIYQIEYPSELINQIFSNKYKKKLIIMNSNDDGYMLPFEDECVLCISNAISNLIIDDVGLYLKDDKKIPYGKIEDYKILNDIVGHLYNNILKKIKKYNKRQLIDFLYLEFEKNLSSLLIRQANYASDLVCYPDRKKEIDEKINDLNRTSVALKFLIELVASIKIDGTDDISLYEIEYILTEASKIIDYAYTCDIYNYKMADNTLTLLNSNRLGYNKDFLIRVNHFLKNAKMGRMGFRAKDKRKMISQYETEKKDIPGFEETFEDEFGFTFKDFTEVTVSLLEIAEDKNSDFNTLYSTTIKELKDHINNKVSDDTLNKIILYLSQVEREDYLNPPTPYRNVDVFPWRNNRELSLNRKPLIIYKDEIIYGYRSLLNAIYFLFEIINNATFKARSKKMKTYLGIINKQSGEDFNEKVYNYLCTFPNSIVDKKVSKINGIKINDSDKNTLGDIDVLFISKKFKRIIVCEVKNFKLSRNMYEMYNEYHDLFDPDNEKNFYNKHMKRVEWCKEHIMDIIQHYGLEKKKWRIDYCFIVNEPLISDKAMKVNINAYVLEDIDKFIK
;
A
#
# COMPACT_ATOMS: atom_id res chain seq x y z
N LEU A 1 -0.83 5.91 25.86
CA LEU A 1 -1.71 4.89 25.26
C LEU A 1 -2.90 5.51 24.52
N LYS A 2 -3.64 6.48 25.09
CA LYS A 2 -4.73 7.19 24.38
C LYS A 2 -4.24 7.88 23.10
N HIS A 3 -3.09 8.52 23.16
CA HIS A 3 -2.48 9.16 21.98
C HIS A 3 -2.08 8.13 20.92
N TYR A 4 -1.49 7.01 21.33
CA TYR A 4 -1.12 5.93 20.43
C TYR A 4 -2.33 5.23 19.81
N LYS A 5 -3.47 5.16 20.49
CA LYS A 5 -4.71 4.67 19.90
C LYS A 5 -5.15 5.48 18.67
N LYS A 6 -5.10 6.82 18.77
CA LYS A 6 -5.50 7.70 17.67
C LYS A 6 -4.62 7.52 16.43
N ASN A 7 -3.36 7.15 16.62
CA ASN A 7 -2.36 7.08 15.59
C ASN A 7 -2.07 5.64 15.11
N LEU A 8 -2.80 4.66 15.62
CA LEU A 8 -2.50 3.24 15.46
C LEU A 8 -2.32 2.81 13.99
N PHE A 9 -2.98 3.48 13.07
CA PHE A 9 -2.95 3.16 11.64
C PHE A 9 -2.42 4.28 10.75
N THR A 10 -2.15 5.45 11.32
CA THR A 10 -1.72 6.63 10.57
C THR A 10 -0.28 7.01 10.79
N GLU A 11 0.24 6.74 11.97
CA GLU A 11 1.61 7.04 12.34
C GLU A 11 2.33 5.74 12.73
N LEU A 12 2.98 5.16 11.77
CA LEU A 12 3.81 3.95 11.96
C LEU A 12 5.17 4.26 12.60
N ASN A 13 5.30 5.37 13.29
CA ASN A 13 6.57 5.85 13.81
C ASN A 13 6.55 6.00 15.31
N PHE A 14 6.56 4.95 16.00
CA PHE A 14 6.90 4.97 17.42
C PHE A 14 8.40 4.82 17.58
N VAL A 15 8.97 5.65 18.41
CA VAL A 15 10.33 5.45 18.89
C VAL A 15 10.22 4.40 19.99
N ALA A 16 10.55 3.17 19.66
CA ALA A 16 10.80 2.16 20.69
C ALA A 16 12.26 2.24 21.08
N LEU A 17 12.52 2.42 22.34
CA LEU A 17 13.87 2.33 22.92
C LEU A 17 14.07 0.91 23.41
N PHE A 18 15.13 0.28 22.93
CA PHE A 18 15.55 -1.01 23.43
C PHE A 18 16.40 -0.84 24.68
N SER A 19 16.07 -1.53 25.75
CA SER A 19 16.92 -1.56 26.94
C SER A 19 18.01 -2.62 26.77
N GLU A 20 19.25 -2.20 26.67
CA GLU A 20 20.38 -3.12 26.65
C GLU A 20 20.49 -3.93 27.98
N ARG A 21 20.05 -3.33 29.09
CA ARG A 21 20.10 -3.96 30.40
C ARG A 21 19.12 -5.12 30.52
N ASP A 22 17.89 -4.87 30.12
CA ASP A 22 16.78 -5.80 30.38
C ASP A 22 16.42 -6.61 29.12
N LYS A 23 17.10 -6.36 27.98
CA LYS A 23 16.79 -6.95 26.67
C LYS A 23 15.33 -6.71 26.27
N SER A 24 14.78 -5.54 26.65
CA SER A 24 13.38 -5.17 26.49
C SER A 24 13.23 -3.92 25.65
N PHE A 25 12.05 -3.74 25.08
CA PHE A 25 11.70 -2.56 24.33
C PHE A 25 10.72 -1.70 25.11
N TYR A 26 10.99 -0.43 25.16
CA TYR A 26 10.12 0.58 25.73
C TYR A 26 9.50 1.40 24.63
N LEU A 27 8.23 1.68 24.75
CA LEU A 27 7.55 2.65 23.90
C LEU A 27 7.89 4.04 24.41
N GLY A 28 8.21 4.93 23.48
CA GLY A 28 8.65 6.28 23.72
C GLY A 28 8.05 7.04 24.91
N ASP A 29 8.32 8.29 25.02
CA ASP A 29 8.11 9.10 26.24
C ASP A 29 6.70 9.15 26.81
N GLU A 30 5.68 8.72 26.03
CA GLU A 30 4.27 8.75 26.46
C GLU A 30 3.74 7.41 26.98
N CYS A 31 4.52 6.34 26.89
CA CYS A 31 4.21 5.09 27.56
C CYS A 31 4.94 5.06 28.90
N ASP A 32 4.19 5.10 29.97
CA ASP A 32 4.72 4.81 31.31
C ASP A 32 5.61 3.57 31.24
N SER A 33 6.90 3.72 31.11
CA SER A 33 7.99 2.73 31.19
C SER A 33 7.59 1.23 31.19
N LYS A 34 6.47 0.89 30.55
CA LYS A 34 5.95 -0.47 30.50
C LYS A 34 6.57 -1.19 29.33
N GLU A 35 7.24 -2.25 29.65
CA GLU A 35 7.87 -3.14 28.70
C GLU A 35 6.83 -3.85 27.82
N ALA A 36 7.21 -4.18 26.60
CA ALA A 36 6.40 -4.93 25.68
C ALA A 36 7.14 -6.20 25.22
N SER A 37 6.43 -7.28 25.11
CA SER A 37 6.96 -8.49 24.45
C SER A 37 6.93 -8.30 22.96
N LEU A 38 8.01 -8.71 22.29
CA LEU A 38 8.19 -8.60 20.87
C LEU A 38 8.62 -9.94 20.28
N PHE A 39 8.02 -10.26 19.15
CA PHE A 39 8.40 -11.42 18.36
C PHE A 39 9.15 -10.97 17.12
N PHE A 40 10.29 -11.59 16.84
CA PHE A 40 11.13 -11.29 15.71
C PHE A 40 11.26 -12.52 14.84
N ILE A 41 11.17 -12.32 13.54
CA ILE A 41 11.33 -13.39 12.56
C ILE A 41 12.25 -12.88 11.45
N GLY A 42 13.38 -13.55 11.26
CA GLY A 42 14.34 -13.25 10.21
C GLY A 42 15.40 -12.20 10.55
N GLU A 43 15.93 -11.55 9.54
CA GLU A 43 17.01 -10.57 9.63
C GLU A 43 16.48 -9.14 9.54
N TYR A 44 17.22 -8.18 10.06
CA TYR A 44 16.86 -6.78 9.94
C TYR A 44 17.40 -6.16 8.64
N SER A 45 16.68 -5.18 8.11
CA SER A 45 17.13 -4.37 6.99
C SER A 45 18.14 -3.31 7.45
N SER A 46 19.10 -2.97 6.60
CA SER A 46 20.01 -1.84 6.82
C SER A 46 19.26 -0.50 6.94
N ASP A 47 18.09 -0.38 6.35
CA ASP A 47 17.33 0.87 6.29
C ASP A 47 16.22 0.96 7.31
N TYR A 48 15.58 -0.17 7.65
CA TYR A 48 14.38 -0.20 8.52
C TYR A 48 14.37 -1.40 9.44
N ILE A 49 13.82 -1.20 10.62
CA ILE A 49 13.24 -2.25 11.44
C ILE A 49 11.77 -1.96 11.60
N LEU A 50 10.93 -2.92 11.23
CA LEU A 50 9.53 -2.90 11.54
C LEU A 50 9.25 -3.88 12.67
N LYS A 51 8.56 -3.40 13.67
CA LYS A 51 8.09 -4.19 14.80
C LYS A 51 6.64 -3.91 15.04
N SER A 52 5.91 -4.94 15.35
CA SER A 52 4.60 -4.77 15.90
C SER A 52 4.44 -5.60 17.17
N TYR A 53 3.59 -5.14 18.04
CA TYR A 53 3.27 -5.81 19.28
C TYR A 53 1.85 -5.46 19.70
N ILE A 54 1.31 -6.26 20.59
CA ILE A 54 0.02 -5.98 21.21
C ILE A 54 0.27 -5.64 22.67
N LYS A 55 -0.33 -4.57 23.12
CA LYS A 55 -0.40 -4.22 24.53
C LYS A 55 -1.82 -3.79 24.88
N ASN A 56 -2.39 -4.37 25.93
CA ASN A 56 -3.76 -4.09 26.37
C ASN A 56 -4.80 -4.21 25.24
N GLY A 57 -4.68 -5.22 24.38
CA GLY A 57 -5.57 -5.45 23.24
C GLY A 57 -5.31 -4.55 22.03
N TYR A 58 -4.21 -3.78 22.00
CA TYR A 58 -3.86 -2.93 20.86
C TYR A 58 -2.68 -3.45 20.10
N HIS A 59 -2.81 -3.42 18.77
CA HIS A 59 -1.68 -3.58 17.87
C HIS A 59 -0.93 -2.27 17.78
N LEU A 60 0.36 -2.30 18.01
CA LEU A 60 1.25 -1.19 17.76
C LEU A 60 2.30 -1.62 16.75
N ALA A 61 2.32 -0.97 15.60
CA ALA A 61 3.36 -1.17 14.62
C ALA A 61 4.45 -0.12 14.87
N LEU A 62 5.66 -0.60 15.13
CA LEU A 62 6.82 0.23 15.36
C LEU A 62 7.70 0.24 14.11
N PHE A 63 7.96 1.41 13.61
CA PHE A 63 8.84 1.63 12.48
C PHE A 63 9.97 2.57 12.90
N SER A 64 11.20 2.09 12.88
CA SER A 64 12.35 2.90 13.26
C SER A 64 13.48 2.72 12.25
N LYS A 65 14.02 3.85 11.80
CA LYS A 65 15.13 3.86 10.84
C LYS A 65 16.50 3.94 11.50
N THR A 66 16.62 4.48 12.70
CA THR A 66 17.92 4.87 13.24
C THR A 66 18.23 4.28 14.60
N SER A 67 17.64 4.79 15.66
CA SER A 67 18.05 4.44 17.03
C SER A 67 17.83 2.97 17.37
N LEU A 68 16.68 2.42 17.01
CA LEU A 68 16.38 1.02 17.27
C LEU A 68 17.24 0.09 16.40
N LEU A 69 17.48 0.47 15.14
CA LEU A 69 18.34 -0.28 14.24
C LEU A 69 19.79 -0.33 14.75
N GLU A 70 20.31 0.79 15.28
CA GLU A 70 21.64 0.85 15.85
C GLU A 70 21.80 -0.01 17.10
N VAL A 71 20.78 -0.02 17.97
CA VAL A 71 20.76 -0.89 19.13
C VAL A 71 20.71 -2.35 18.71
N MET A 72 19.88 -2.69 17.73
CA MET A 72 19.75 -4.06 17.23
C MET A 72 21.01 -4.56 16.52
N LYS A 73 21.77 -3.69 15.88
CA LYS A 73 23.10 -4.04 15.33
C LYS A 73 24.07 -4.51 16.41
N LYS A 74 24.02 -3.92 17.58
CA LYS A 74 24.82 -4.36 18.74
C LYS A 74 24.37 -5.73 19.27
N GLU A 75 23.12 -6.10 19.05
CA GLU A 75 22.53 -7.38 19.41
C GLU A 75 22.62 -8.39 18.25
N ASP A 76 23.68 -8.29 17.45
CA ASP A 76 24.02 -9.25 16.41
C ASP A 76 23.04 -9.38 15.25
N GLY A 77 22.37 -8.31 14.88
CA GLY A 77 21.64 -8.27 13.61
C GLY A 77 20.33 -9.06 13.58
N VAL A 78 19.57 -8.93 14.61
CA VAL A 78 18.26 -9.57 14.71
C VAL A 78 17.24 -8.89 13.82
N CYS A 79 16.45 -9.67 13.12
CA CYS A 79 15.41 -9.18 12.23
C CYS A 79 14.01 -9.55 12.72
N PHE A 80 13.06 -8.82 12.22
CA PHE A 80 11.68 -8.95 12.56
C PHE A 80 10.81 -9.07 11.31
N ALA A 81 10.04 -10.13 11.22
CA ALA A 81 8.92 -10.24 10.30
C ALA A 81 7.85 -11.14 10.93
N PRO A 82 6.71 -10.61 11.25
CA PRO A 82 5.62 -11.43 11.76
C PRO A 82 5.09 -12.36 10.67
N GLY A 83 4.56 -13.52 11.05
CA GLY A 83 4.08 -14.58 10.16
C GLY A 83 3.01 -14.12 9.18
N LEU A 84 3.43 -13.53 8.07
CA LEU A 84 2.57 -12.86 7.10
C LEU A 84 1.99 -13.77 6.05
N PHE A 85 2.52 -14.98 5.96
CA PHE A 85 2.26 -15.84 4.81
C PHE A 85 1.08 -16.77 5.01
N TYR A 86 0.61 -16.92 6.23
CA TYR A 86 -0.39 -17.90 6.57
C TYR A 86 -1.70 -17.24 6.98
N LYS A 87 -2.74 -17.56 6.23
CA LYS A 87 -4.11 -17.33 6.64
C LYS A 87 -4.53 -18.48 7.54
N HIS A 88 -4.73 -18.25 8.83
CA HIS A 88 -5.39 -19.21 9.72
C HIS A 88 -5.09 -20.70 9.44
N GLN A 89 -3.87 -21.00 9.00
CA GLN A 89 -3.50 -22.37 8.68
C GLN A 89 -2.63 -22.94 9.79
N LEU A 90 -3.29 -23.63 10.70
CA LEU A 90 -2.60 -24.51 11.66
C LEU A 90 -2.03 -25.77 10.98
N ASN A 91 -2.01 -25.79 9.66
CA ASN A 91 -1.52 -26.90 8.87
C ASN A 91 -0.74 -26.39 7.67
N ASN A 92 0.45 -26.87 7.47
CA ASN A 92 1.27 -26.55 6.32
C ASN A 92 1.77 -27.80 5.61
N LEU A 93 1.69 -27.81 4.29
CA LEU A 93 2.18 -28.89 3.45
C LEU A 93 3.44 -28.45 2.71
N LEU A 94 4.54 -29.18 2.92
CA LEU A 94 5.79 -29.03 2.20
C LEU A 94 5.91 -30.16 1.18
N GLU A 95 6.04 -29.82 -0.11
CA GLU A 95 6.08 -30.79 -1.21
C GLU A 95 7.49 -30.88 -1.78
N PHE A 96 8.05 -32.10 -1.78
CA PHE A 96 9.38 -32.43 -2.30
C PHE A 96 9.28 -33.59 -3.29
N ASN A 97 8.87 -33.31 -4.51
CA ASN A 97 8.68 -34.33 -5.55
C ASN A 97 7.71 -35.45 -5.14
N LYS A 98 8.22 -36.61 -4.68
CA LYS A 98 7.42 -37.77 -4.22
C LYS A 98 7.30 -37.84 -2.69
N PHE A 99 7.87 -36.89 -1.99
CA PHE A 99 7.88 -36.83 -0.54
C PHE A 99 7.21 -35.58 -0.04
N ASN A 100 6.28 -35.74 0.88
CA ASN A 100 5.52 -34.62 1.45
C ASN A 100 5.68 -34.59 2.97
N ILE A 101 5.86 -33.40 3.52
CA ILE A 101 5.87 -33.19 4.97
C ILE A 101 4.66 -32.35 5.34
N TRP A 102 3.78 -32.88 6.16
CA TRP A 102 2.74 -32.12 6.83
C TRP A 102 3.24 -31.60 8.16
N VAL A 103 3.12 -30.30 8.40
CA VAL A 103 3.31 -29.67 9.71
C VAL A 103 1.92 -29.28 10.21
N LEU A 104 1.47 -29.93 11.27
CA LEU A 104 0.08 -29.88 11.76
C LEU A 104 0.06 -29.38 13.21
N SER A 105 -1.04 -28.77 13.62
CA SER A 105 -1.31 -28.49 15.02
C SER A 105 -2.61 -29.14 15.48
N GLU A 106 -2.83 -29.16 16.79
CA GLU A 106 -4.08 -29.64 17.37
C GLU A 106 -5.27 -28.80 16.97
N GLU A 107 -6.44 -29.45 16.81
CA GLU A 107 -7.67 -28.79 16.35
C GLU A 107 -8.30 -27.83 17.38
N ASN A 108 -7.93 -27.91 18.66
CA ASN A 108 -8.53 -27.15 19.77
C ASN A 108 -7.49 -26.26 20.47
N ILE A 109 -6.94 -25.30 19.74
CA ILE A 109 -6.03 -24.31 20.32
C ILE A 109 -6.84 -23.08 20.73
N ASP A 110 -6.62 -22.57 21.95
CA ASP A 110 -7.23 -21.31 22.37
C ASP A 110 -6.64 -20.12 21.56
N ASN A 111 -7.34 -19.01 21.55
CA ASN A 111 -6.94 -17.84 20.77
C ASN A 111 -5.53 -17.32 21.13
N ASN A 112 -5.05 -17.52 22.34
CA ASN A 112 -3.72 -17.06 22.76
C ASN A 112 -2.59 -17.95 22.25
N SER A 113 -2.80 -19.26 22.23
CA SER A 113 -1.83 -20.25 21.75
C SER A 113 -1.78 -20.32 20.23
N TYR A 114 -2.87 -19.94 19.55
CA TYR A 114 -3.03 -20.00 18.10
C TYR A 114 -1.92 -19.27 17.36
N HIS A 115 -1.64 -18.02 17.73
CA HIS A 115 -0.64 -17.19 17.07
C HIS A 115 0.78 -17.69 17.25
N ILE A 116 1.11 -18.19 18.44
CA ILE A 116 2.42 -18.78 18.73
C ILE A 116 2.61 -20.04 17.91
N THR A 117 1.60 -20.88 17.87
CA THR A 117 1.65 -22.13 17.11
C THR A 117 1.86 -21.86 15.62
N ASN A 118 1.18 -20.86 15.05
CA ASN A 118 1.42 -20.43 13.67
C ASN A 118 2.86 -19.98 13.43
N LEU A 119 3.44 -19.17 14.32
CA LEU A 119 4.83 -18.75 14.21
C LEU A 119 5.81 -19.91 14.27
N ILE A 120 5.55 -20.90 15.13
CA ILE A 120 6.35 -22.13 15.23
C ILE A 120 6.24 -22.96 13.94
N ILE A 121 5.03 -23.14 13.42
CA ILE A 121 4.78 -23.85 12.15
C ILE A 121 5.48 -23.12 10.99
N ASP A 122 5.42 -21.79 10.94
CA ASP A 122 6.10 -20.99 9.94
C ASP A 122 7.63 -21.16 10.00
N MET A 123 8.20 -21.07 11.19
CA MET A 123 9.63 -21.29 11.41
C MET A 123 10.08 -22.70 10.98
N ILE A 124 9.35 -23.73 11.38
CA ILE A 124 9.64 -25.12 10.99
C ILE A 124 9.56 -25.28 9.47
N SER A 125 8.48 -24.79 8.87
CA SER A 125 8.24 -24.90 7.44
C SER A 125 9.30 -24.18 6.62
N TYR A 126 9.68 -22.98 7.04
CA TYR A 126 10.74 -22.21 6.38
C TYR A 126 12.07 -23.00 6.35
N TRP A 127 12.51 -23.46 7.52
CA TRP A 127 13.79 -24.14 7.60
C TRP A 127 13.76 -25.50 6.89
N LEU A 128 12.71 -26.30 7.02
CA LEU A 128 12.61 -27.57 6.31
C LEU A 128 12.61 -27.43 4.79
N ASN A 129 12.05 -26.35 4.26
CA ASN A 129 12.11 -26.07 2.83
C ASN A 129 13.55 -25.87 2.30
N GLN A 130 14.48 -25.43 3.15
CA GLN A 130 15.89 -25.31 2.77
C GLN A 130 16.57 -26.68 2.56
N PHE A 131 15.97 -27.76 3.06
CA PHE A 131 16.45 -29.13 2.89
C PHE A 131 15.86 -29.84 1.67
N SER A 132 15.33 -29.14 0.70
CA SER A 132 14.71 -29.71 -0.51
C SER A 132 15.62 -30.70 -1.25
N ILE A 133 16.94 -30.47 -1.26
CA ILE A 133 17.92 -31.37 -1.87
C ILE A 133 17.96 -32.72 -1.13
N LEU A 134 17.86 -32.71 0.20
CA LEU A 134 17.86 -33.93 1.01
C LEU A 134 16.58 -34.76 0.81
N PHE A 135 15.45 -34.08 0.65
CA PHE A 135 14.13 -34.74 0.64
C PHE A 135 13.66 -35.16 -0.77
N LYS A 136 14.29 -34.65 -1.86
CA LYS A 136 13.85 -34.88 -3.24
C LYS A 136 13.79 -36.36 -3.67
N ASP A 137 14.65 -37.19 -3.08
CA ASP A 137 14.79 -38.63 -3.43
C ASP A 137 13.98 -39.51 -2.50
N LEU A 138 13.34 -38.97 -1.47
CA LEU A 138 12.45 -39.67 -0.57
C LEU A 138 11.05 -39.88 -1.18
N ASN A 139 10.33 -40.87 -0.63
CA ASN A 139 8.97 -41.19 -1.04
C ASN A 139 8.01 -41.27 0.14
N GLY A 140 6.80 -40.81 -0.04
CA GLY A 140 5.71 -40.95 0.93
C GLY A 140 5.38 -39.68 1.69
N VAL A 141 4.70 -39.86 2.81
CA VAL A 141 4.22 -38.72 3.62
C VAL A 141 4.82 -38.86 5.03
N PHE A 142 5.34 -37.74 5.51
CA PHE A 142 5.78 -37.57 6.90
C PHE A 142 4.90 -36.52 7.59
N LYS A 143 4.57 -36.75 8.87
CA LYS A 143 3.74 -35.80 9.63
C LYS A 143 4.53 -35.28 10.83
N ILE A 144 4.46 -33.96 11.03
CA ILE A 144 4.97 -33.28 12.22
C ILE A 144 3.76 -32.68 12.92
N ASN A 145 3.41 -33.16 14.08
CA ASN A 145 2.33 -32.62 14.89
C ASN A 145 2.90 -31.73 15.98
N ILE A 146 2.39 -30.54 16.10
CA ILE A 146 2.78 -29.55 17.10
C ILE A 146 1.73 -29.53 18.20
N HIS A 147 2.13 -29.79 19.41
CA HIS A 147 1.31 -29.75 20.62
C HIS A 147 1.85 -28.64 21.52
N CYS A 148 1.06 -27.63 21.79
CA CYS A 148 1.45 -26.51 22.63
C CYS A 148 0.65 -26.49 23.93
N ASP A 149 1.34 -26.46 25.06
CA ASP A 149 0.71 -26.18 26.34
C ASP A 149 0.08 -24.78 26.28
N PRO A 150 -1.14 -24.57 26.80
CA PRO A 150 -1.75 -23.24 26.87
C PRO A 150 -0.87 -22.18 27.55
N SER A 151 0.04 -22.61 28.41
CA SER A 151 1.02 -21.77 29.11
C SER A 151 2.42 -21.83 28.48
N ILE A 152 2.52 -22.15 27.18
CA ILE A 152 3.79 -22.21 26.42
C ILE A 152 4.61 -20.94 26.57
N TYR A 153 3.91 -19.83 26.77
CA TYR A 153 4.44 -18.52 27.00
C TYR A 153 3.72 -17.87 28.18
N ILE A 154 4.46 -17.63 29.28
CA ILE A 154 3.87 -17.04 30.48
C ILE A 154 3.98 -15.52 30.40
N THR A 155 2.85 -14.86 30.55
CA THR A 155 2.74 -13.40 30.50
C THR A 155 3.38 -12.68 31.68
N HIS A 156 3.51 -13.33 32.83
CA HIS A 156 4.27 -12.85 33.98
C HIS A 156 5.59 -13.63 34.07
N TYR A 157 6.66 -12.97 33.63
CA TYR A 157 7.97 -13.54 33.67
C TYR A 157 8.55 -13.51 35.07
N ASP A 158 8.66 -14.69 35.66
CA ASP A 158 9.53 -14.88 36.81
C ASP A 158 10.93 -15.23 36.28
N LYS A 159 11.91 -14.34 36.50
CA LYS A 159 13.30 -14.53 36.04
C LYS A 159 13.90 -15.85 36.52
N ASP A 160 13.38 -16.41 37.59
CA ASP A 160 13.82 -17.66 38.18
C ASP A 160 13.04 -18.90 37.68
N SER A 161 12.04 -18.72 36.78
CA SER A 161 11.31 -19.83 36.22
C SER A 161 12.18 -20.64 35.24
N GLU A 162 12.22 -21.96 35.38
CA GLU A 162 12.95 -22.83 34.46
C GLU A 162 12.37 -22.76 33.04
N VAL A 163 13.26 -22.87 32.05
CA VAL A 163 12.85 -23.00 30.63
C VAL A 163 12.19 -24.38 30.49
N GLY A 164 10.97 -24.40 29.98
CA GLY A 164 10.22 -25.63 29.74
C GLY A 164 10.88 -26.48 28.65
N LYS A 165 10.55 -27.79 28.66
CA LYS A 165 11.12 -28.73 27.71
C LYS A 165 10.35 -28.74 26.39
N ILE A 166 11.08 -29.05 25.33
CA ILE A 166 10.51 -29.41 24.04
C ILE A 166 10.77 -30.90 23.82
N LEU A 167 9.69 -31.67 23.75
CA LEU A 167 9.76 -33.11 23.65
C LEU A 167 9.53 -33.58 22.21
N PHE A 168 10.30 -34.56 21.77
CA PHE A 168 10.24 -35.11 20.41
C PHE A 168 9.92 -36.59 20.49
N ASN A 169 8.71 -37.00 20.14
CA ASN A 169 8.24 -38.39 20.16
C ASN A 169 8.01 -38.87 18.72
N ILE A 170 8.62 -40.00 18.39
CA ILE A 170 8.51 -40.64 17.08
C ILE A 170 7.54 -41.80 17.11
N ASN A 171 6.64 -41.86 16.14
CA ASN A 171 5.80 -43.02 15.90
C ASN A 171 5.67 -43.26 14.39
N SER A 172 6.31 -44.30 13.88
CA SER A 172 6.32 -44.65 12.45
C SER A 172 6.82 -43.53 11.54
N ARG A 173 5.92 -42.87 10.82
CA ARG A 173 6.20 -41.74 9.93
C ARG A 173 5.61 -40.43 10.47
N GLN A 174 5.54 -40.32 11.78
CA GLN A 174 4.99 -39.17 12.48
C GLN A 174 5.95 -38.73 13.59
N LEU A 175 6.14 -37.48 13.74
CA LEU A 175 6.90 -36.81 14.79
C LEU A 175 5.97 -35.91 15.58
N ASP A 176 5.73 -36.20 16.82
CA ASP A 176 4.99 -35.37 17.74
C ASP A 176 5.97 -34.49 18.52
N ILE A 177 5.82 -33.17 18.40
CA ILE A 177 6.64 -32.18 19.10
C ILE A 177 5.74 -31.47 20.11
N THR A 178 6.05 -31.69 21.39
CA THR A 178 5.29 -31.09 22.49
C THR A 178 6.09 -29.97 23.12
N PHE A 179 5.50 -28.78 23.10
CA PHE A 179 5.99 -27.61 23.77
C PHE A 179 5.32 -27.50 25.14
N GLU A 180 6.10 -27.81 26.20
CA GLU A 180 5.63 -27.70 27.58
C GLU A 180 5.52 -26.25 28.03
N LYS A 181 4.94 -26.04 29.21
CA LYS A 181 4.86 -24.76 29.88
C LYS A 181 6.20 -24.01 29.80
N ASN A 182 6.16 -22.70 29.39
CA ASN A 182 7.33 -21.83 29.34
C ASN A 182 8.46 -22.29 28.38
N SER A 183 8.19 -23.22 27.48
CA SER A 183 9.22 -23.81 26.59
C SER A 183 9.63 -22.84 25.46
N LEU A 184 8.81 -21.84 25.15
CA LEU A 184 9.12 -20.88 24.08
C LEU A 184 10.37 -20.04 24.39
N ARG A 185 10.72 -19.91 25.67
CA ARG A 185 11.96 -19.28 26.14
C ARG A 185 13.22 -19.94 25.59
N TYR A 186 13.13 -21.19 25.13
CA TYR A 186 14.24 -21.85 24.44
C TYR A 186 14.78 -21.05 23.26
N PHE A 187 13.91 -20.27 22.64
CA PHE A 187 14.25 -19.42 21.49
C PHE A 187 14.61 -17.97 21.87
N GLU A 188 14.74 -17.65 23.14
CA GLU A 188 15.23 -16.35 23.64
C GLU A 188 16.72 -16.17 23.35
N SER A 189 17.07 -15.92 22.10
CA SER A 189 18.44 -15.74 21.67
C SER A 189 18.45 -14.80 20.47
N THR A 190 19.49 -14.02 20.30
CA THR A 190 19.65 -13.13 19.16
C THR A 190 20.16 -13.82 17.92
N ASP A 191 20.81 -14.97 18.09
CA ASP A 191 21.30 -15.80 17.00
C ASP A 191 20.33 -16.95 16.67
N ASN A 192 20.67 -17.74 15.65
CA ASN A 192 19.85 -18.87 15.21
C ASN A 192 20.32 -20.22 15.76
N ASP A 193 21.21 -20.26 16.74
CA ASP A 193 21.77 -21.51 17.24
C ASP A 193 20.70 -22.44 17.82
N LYS A 194 19.71 -21.87 18.53
CA LYS A 194 18.60 -22.66 19.09
C LYS A 194 17.63 -23.16 18.04
N GLU A 195 17.36 -22.36 17.00
CA GLU A 195 16.58 -22.83 15.84
C GLU A 195 17.34 -23.92 15.08
N LYS A 196 18.66 -23.75 14.89
CA LYS A 196 19.52 -24.77 14.30
C LYS A 196 19.44 -26.08 15.07
N ASP A 197 19.61 -26.04 16.39
CA ASP A 197 19.52 -27.23 17.24
C ASP A 197 18.14 -27.89 17.13
N PHE A 198 17.09 -27.11 17.18
CA PHE A 198 15.71 -27.60 17.09
C PHE A 198 15.42 -28.26 15.73
N ILE A 199 15.73 -27.56 14.63
CA ILE A 199 15.53 -28.10 13.26
C ILE A 199 16.45 -29.29 12.99
N SER A 200 17.69 -29.27 13.49
CA SER A 200 18.62 -30.39 13.38
C SER A 200 18.06 -31.68 14.04
N ASN A 201 17.38 -31.54 15.17
CA ASN A 201 16.68 -32.65 15.80
C ASN A 201 15.55 -33.22 14.92
N ILE A 202 14.75 -32.36 14.29
CA ILE A 202 13.69 -32.77 13.36
C ILE A 202 14.31 -33.51 12.16
N VAL A 203 15.31 -32.91 11.50
CA VAL A 203 15.99 -33.52 10.35
C VAL A 203 16.62 -34.84 10.71
N LYS A 204 17.28 -34.92 11.88
CA LYS A 204 17.87 -36.16 12.37
C LYS A 204 16.82 -37.28 12.52
N LYS A 205 15.64 -36.95 13.06
CA LYS A 205 14.54 -37.90 13.21
C LYS A 205 13.98 -38.39 11.87
N ILE A 206 13.88 -37.50 10.89
CA ILE A 206 13.49 -37.86 9.51
C ILE A 206 14.56 -38.80 8.91
N CYS A 207 15.86 -38.47 9.06
CA CYS A 207 16.95 -39.32 8.59
C CYS A 207 16.96 -40.73 9.21
N GLU A 208 16.71 -40.83 10.51
CA GLU A 208 16.59 -42.09 11.21
C GLU A 208 15.46 -42.98 10.64
N ILE A 209 14.29 -42.39 10.38
CA ILE A 209 13.11 -43.11 9.85
C ILE A 209 13.35 -43.58 8.40
N TYR A 210 13.93 -42.76 7.58
CA TYR A 210 14.15 -43.07 6.17
C TYR A 210 15.51 -43.70 5.88
N GLN A 211 16.29 -43.99 6.92
CA GLN A 211 17.61 -44.64 6.86
C GLN A 211 18.58 -43.94 5.91
N ILE A 212 18.57 -42.60 5.92
CA ILE A 212 19.51 -41.76 5.16
C ILE A 212 20.55 -41.15 6.09
N GLU A 213 21.70 -40.82 5.52
CA GLU A 213 22.79 -40.19 6.26
C GLU A 213 22.40 -38.80 6.77
N TYR A 214 22.76 -38.50 8.01
CA TYR A 214 22.52 -37.18 8.59
C TYR A 214 23.39 -36.11 7.94
N PRO A 215 22.82 -35.02 7.34
CA PRO A 215 23.55 -34.09 6.48
C PRO A 215 24.19 -32.97 7.29
N SER A 216 25.19 -33.25 8.12
CA SER A 216 25.83 -32.27 9.01
C SER A 216 26.42 -31.05 8.26
N GLU A 217 27.03 -31.25 7.10
CA GLU A 217 27.60 -30.17 6.28
C GLU A 217 26.51 -29.28 5.68
N LEU A 218 25.42 -29.88 5.16
CA LEU A 218 24.28 -29.15 4.64
C LEU A 218 23.61 -28.29 5.72
N ILE A 219 23.45 -28.84 6.93
CA ILE A 219 22.92 -28.10 8.08
C ILE A 219 23.80 -26.89 8.38
N ASN A 220 25.12 -27.08 8.47
CA ASN A 220 26.04 -25.99 8.73
C ASN A 220 25.99 -24.93 7.62
N GLN A 221 25.85 -25.35 6.36
CA GLN A 221 25.70 -24.44 5.23
C GLN A 221 24.40 -23.63 5.30
N ILE A 222 23.25 -24.29 5.58
CA ILE A 222 21.94 -23.64 5.70
C ILE A 222 21.94 -22.60 6.82
N PHE A 223 22.56 -22.94 7.97
CA PHE A 223 22.64 -22.06 9.13
C PHE A 223 23.95 -21.25 9.20
N SER A 224 24.67 -21.09 8.08
CA SER A 224 25.96 -20.36 8.05
C SER A 224 25.83 -18.90 8.49
N ASN A 225 24.70 -18.26 8.21
CA ASN A 225 24.38 -16.95 8.74
C ASN A 225 23.72 -17.10 10.12
N LYS A 226 24.51 -16.97 11.18
CA LYS A 226 24.03 -17.12 12.56
C LYS A 226 22.98 -16.10 12.97
N TYR A 227 22.85 -14.99 12.22
CA TYR A 227 21.86 -13.95 12.49
C TYR A 227 20.58 -14.10 11.69
N LYS A 228 20.50 -15.08 10.81
CA LYS A 228 19.29 -15.37 10.04
C LYS A 228 18.29 -16.19 10.85
N LYS A 229 17.78 -15.58 11.89
CA LYS A 229 16.81 -16.18 12.79
C LYS A 229 15.37 -15.95 12.34
N LYS A 230 14.51 -16.95 12.50
CA LYS A 230 13.10 -16.89 12.10
C LYS A 230 12.15 -16.59 13.25
N LEU A 231 12.49 -17.02 14.44
CA LEU A 231 11.68 -16.79 15.64
C LEU A 231 12.54 -16.22 16.75
N ILE A 232 12.29 -14.99 17.13
CA ILE A 232 12.91 -14.35 18.29
C ILE A 232 11.82 -13.88 19.22
N ILE A 233 11.99 -14.24 20.49
CA ILE A 233 11.14 -13.81 21.57
C ILE A 233 11.99 -12.99 22.51
N MET A 234 11.61 -11.73 22.70
CA MET A 234 12.23 -10.86 23.66
C MET A 234 11.22 -10.54 24.76
N ASN A 235 11.51 -11.02 25.96
CA ASN A 235 10.65 -10.81 27.09
C ASN A 235 10.74 -9.40 27.62
N SER A 236 9.58 -8.88 27.97
CA SER A 236 9.41 -7.76 28.86
C SER A 236 8.91 -8.24 30.22
N ASN A 237 9.10 -7.45 31.25
CA ASN A 237 8.60 -7.79 32.59
C ASN A 237 7.08 -7.60 32.75
N ASP A 238 6.39 -7.16 31.72
CA ASP A 238 4.96 -6.95 31.68
C ASP A 238 4.27 -7.96 30.78
N ASP A 239 2.98 -8.14 30.99
CA ASP A 239 2.09 -9.06 30.30
C ASP A 239 2.50 -9.31 28.85
N GLY A 240 2.99 -10.49 28.54
CA GLY A 240 3.46 -10.86 27.23
C GLY A 240 2.34 -10.82 26.21
N TYR A 241 2.57 -10.11 25.11
CA TYR A 241 1.62 -10.01 24.03
C TYR A 241 2.18 -10.59 22.76
N MET A 242 1.41 -11.42 22.14
CA MET A 242 1.63 -11.86 20.78
C MET A 242 1.04 -10.90 19.79
N LEU A 243 1.65 -10.90 18.64
CA LEU A 243 1.12 -10.23 17.46
C LEU A 243 0.19 -11.15 16.71
N PRO A 244 -1.11 -10.92 16.69
CA PRO A 244 -1.94 -11.54 15.69
C PRO A 244 -1.69 -10.81 14.36
N PHE A 245 -1.04 -11.50 13.43
CA PHE A 245 -1.01 -11.11 12.03
C PHE A 245 -2.00 -11.95 11.26
N GLU A 246 -3.24 -11.82 11.61
CA GLU A 246 -4.31 -12.48 10.91
C GLU A 246 -4.88 -11.53 9.88
N ASP A 247 -5.05 -12.04 8.66
CA ASP A 247 -5.96 -11.42 7.74
C ASP A 247 -7.36 -11.73 8.24
N GLU A 248 -7.92 -10.84 9.02
CA GLU A 248 -9.27 -10.98 9.56
C GLU A 248 -10.35 -10.86 8.48
N CYS A 249 -10.00 -10.35 7.30
CA CYS A 249 -10.90 -10.29 6.16
C CYS A 249 -11.11 -11.69 5.58
N VAL A 250 -12.34 -12.19 5.66
CA VAL A 250 -12.71 -13.50 5.13
C VAL A 250 -12.99 -13.49 3.63
N LEU A 251 -13.34 -12.32 3.07
CA LEU A 251 -13.61 -12.18 1.66
C LEU A 251 -12.34 -12.03 0.83
N CYS A 252 -12.27 -12.76 -0.28
CA CYS A 252 -11.21 -12.61 -1.26
C CYS A 252 -11.75 -12.74 -2.70
N ILE A 253 -10.99 -12.22 -3.67
CA ILE A 253 -11.30 -12.41 -5.08
C ILE A 253 -10.89 -13.81 -5.48
N SER A 254 -11.88 -14.67 -5.74
CA SER A 254 -11.65 -16.08 -6.07
C SER A 254 -11.23 -16.27 -7.53
N ASN A 255 -10.12 -16.98 -7.73
CA ASN A 255 -9.68 -17.35 -9.09
C ASN A 255 -10.64 -18.35 -9.77
N ALA A 256 -11.24 -19.26 -9.01
CA ALA A 256 -12.22 -20.19 -9.53
C ALA A 256 -13.48 -19.47 -10.01
N ILE A 257 -14.05 -18.62 -9.18
CA ILE A 257 -15.22 -17.78 -9.52
C ILE A 257 -14.88 -16.83 -10.67
N SER A 258 -13.67 -16.26 -10.68
CA SER A 258 -13.19 -15.41 -11.77
C SER A 258 -13.24 -16.12 -13.13
N ASN A 259 -12.88 -17.41 -13.18
CA ASN A 259 -12.98 -18.22 -14.40
C ASN A 259 -14.43 -18.45 -14.82
N LEU A 260 -15.34 -18.73 -13.87
CA LEU A 260 -16.77 -18.87 -14.18
C LEU A 260 -17.35 -17.58 -14.78
N ILE A 261 -16.99 -16.42 -14.23
CA ILE A 261 -17.44 -15.11 -14.74
C ILE A 261 -16.87 -14.86 -16.15
N ILE A 262 -15.61 -15.23 -16.42
CA ILE A 262 -15.01 -15.09 -17.74
C ILE A 262 -15.73 -15.98 -18.77
N ASP A 263 -16.12 -17.18 -18.38
CA ASP A 263 -16.88 -18.10 -19.25
C ASP A 263 -18.31 -17.57 -19.48
N ASP A 264 -18.99 -17.00 -18.46
CA ASP A 264 -20.29 -16.34 -18.60
C ASP A 264 -20.22 -15.15 -19.57
N VAL A 265 -19.21 -14.29 -19.43
CA VAL A 265 -18.95 -13.19 -20.38
C VAL A 265 -18.78 -13.72 -21.81
N GLY A 266 -18.07 -14.83 -21.96
CA GLY A 266 -17.88 -15.46 -23.27
C GLY A 266 -19.19 -15.94 -23.89
N LEU A 267 -20.07 -16.54 -23.11
CA LEU A 267 -21.42 -16.94 -23.55
C LEU A 267 -22.26 -15.72 -23.92
N TYR A 268 -22.27 -14.68 -23.09
CA TYR A 268 -22.96 -13.42 -23.39
C TYR A 268 -22.51 -12.81 -24.72
N LEU A 269 -21.21 -12.78 -24.99
CA LEU A 269 -20.67 -12.28 -26.26
C LEU A 269 -21.11 -13.13 -27.46
N LYS A 270 -21.14 -14.45 -27.29
CA LYS A 270 -21.47 -15.40 -28.37
C LYS A 270 -22.96 -15.45 -28.64
N ASP A 271 -23.77 -15.62 -27.59
CA ASP A 271 -25.18 -15.97 -27.72
C ASP A 271 -26.08 -14.74 -27.77
N ASP A 272 -25.82 -13.73 -26.92
CA ASP A 272 -26.63 -12.51 -26.86
C ASP A 272 -26.15 -11.46 -27.86
N LYS A 273 -24.85 -11.18 -27.89
CA LYS A 273 -24.27 -10.17 -28.78
C LYS A 273 -23.90 -10.69 -30.16
N LYS A 274 -23.89 -12.03 -30.36
CA LYS A 274 -23.59 -12.71 -31.65
C LYS A 274 -22.25 -12.28 -32.25
N ILE A 275 -21.26 -12.04 -31.43
CA ILE A 275 -19.91 -11.67 -31.86
C ILE A 275 -19.26 -12.87 -32.53
N PRO A 276 -18.74 -12.75 -33.78
CA PRO A 276 -18.01 -13.82 -34.45
C PRO A 276 -16.66 -14.08 -33.75
N TYR A 277 -16.18 -15.32 -33.88
CA TYR A 277 -14.80 -15.64 -33.47
C TYR A 277 -13.80 -14.85 -34.29
N GLY A 278 -12.70 -14.46 -33.68
CA GLY A 278 -11.65 -13.67 -34.30
C GLY A 278 -11.58 -12.25 -33.77
N LYS A 279 -10.99 -11.36 -34.55
CA LYS A 279 -10.75 -9.99 -34.19
C LYS A 279 -12.05 -9.20 -34.00
N ILE A 280 -12.12 -8.45 -32.88
CA ILE A 280 -13.22 -7.52 -32.57
C ILE A 280 -12.70 -6.10 -32.86
N GLU A 281 -13.34 -5.42 -33.82
CA GLU A 281 -12.96 -4.07 -34.22
C GLU A 281 -13.55 -3.01 -33.27
N ASP A 282 -14.76 -3.25 -32.78
CA ASP A 282 -15.43 -2.31 -31.86
C ASP A 282 -15.16 -2.65 -30.41
N TYR A 283 -14.20 -1.96 -29.81
CA TYR A 283 -13.87 -2.12 -28.39
C TYR A 283 -14.96 -1.66 -27.44
N LYS A 284 -16.02 -0.94 -27.92
CA LYS A 284 -17.18 -0.56 -27.09
C LYS A 284 -17.90 -1.77 -26.52
N ILE A 285 -17.69 -2.95 -27.09
CA ILE A 285 -18.16 -4.21 -26.51
C ILE A 285 -17.72 -4.40 -25.05
N LEU A 286 -16.60 -3.81 -24.64
CA LEU A 286 -16.16 -3.82 -23.24
C LEU A 286 -17.13 -3.08 -22.33
N ASN A 287 -17.77 -2.01 -22.80
CA ASN A 287 -18.84 -1.32 -22.04
C ASN A 287 -20.08 -2.19 -21.90
N ASP A 288 -20.42 -2.95 -22.96
CA ASP A 288 -21.54 -3.89 -22.90
C ASP A 288 -21.29 -5.00 -21.88
N ILE A 289 -20.05 -5.52 -21.81
CA ILE A 289 -19.63 -6.50 -20.80
C ILE A 289 -19.77 -5.91 -19.39
N VAL A 290 -19.27 -4.68 -19.18
CA VAL A 290 -19.40 -3.96 -17.88
C VAL A 290 -20.86 -3.82 -17.51
N GLY A 291 -21.73 -3.44 -18.46
CA GLY A 291 -23.17 -3.32 -18.23
C GLY A 291 -23.83 -4.67 -17.90
N HIS A 292 -23.44 -5.75 -18.58
CA HIS A 292 -23.93 -7.10 -18.28
C HIS A 292 -23.59 -7.52 -16.85
N LEU A 293 -22.33 -7.45 -16.45
CA LEU A 293 -21.87 -7.79 -15.13
C LEU A 293 -22.49 -6.89 -14.04
N TYR A 294 -22.61 -5.59 -14.32
CA TYR A 294 -23.26 -4.65 -13.41
C TYR A 294 -24.74 -5.03 -13.13
N ASN A 295 -25.48 -5.38 -14.18
CA ASN A 295 -26.86 -5.83 -14.04
C ASN A 295 -26.96 -7.15 -13.25
N ASN A 296 -26.01 -8.06 -13.45
CA ASN A 296 -25.94 -9.31 -12.66
C ASN A 296 -25.74 -9.02 -11.17
N ILE A 297 -24.81 -8.12 -10.83
CA ILE A 297 -24.62 -7.68 -9.44
C ILE A 297 -25.90 -7.07 -8.87
N LEU A 298 -26.53 -6.14 -9.59
CA LEU A 298 -27.77 -5.50 -9.14
C LEU A 298 -28.89 -6.52 -8.85
N LYS A 299 -29.06 -7.52 -9.73
CA LYS A 299 -30.05 -8.59 -9.55
C LYS A 299 -29.80 -9.42 -8.30
N LYS A 300 -28.52 -9.68 -7.99
CA LYS A 300 -28.12 -10.46 -6.80
C LYS A 300 -28.29 -9.65 -5.52
N ILE A 301 -27.75 -8.43 -5.44
CA ILE A 301 -27.76 -7.63 -4.22
C ILE A 301 -29.16 -7.21 -3.78
N LYS A 302 -30.09 -7.02 -4.73
CA LYS A 302 -31.48 -6.61 -4.42
C LYS A 302 -32.28 -7.63 -3.63
N LYS A 303 -31.81 -8.87 -3.50
CA LYS A 303 -32.44 -9.93 -2.72
C LYS A 303 -32.22 -9.79 -1.21
N TYR A 304 -31.06 -9.23 -0.84
CA TYR A 304 -30.58 -9.21 0.54
C TYR A 304 -31.15 -8.07 1.37
N ASN A 305 -31.10 -8.24 2.69
CA ASN A 305 -31.36 -7.17 3.62
C ASN A 305 -30.29 -6.07 3.50
N LYS A 306 -30.72 -4.84 3.17
CA LYS A 306 -29.80 -3.71 2.95
C LYS A 306 -28.88 -3.45 4.14
N ARG A 307 -29.43 -3.49 5.39
CA ARG A 307 -28.64 -3.22 6.60
C ARG A 307 -27.57 -4.30 6.82
N GLN A 308 -27.94 -5.56 6.75
CA GLN A 308 -27.00 -6.65 6.91
C GLN A 308 -25.90 -6.60 5.84
N LEU A 309 -26.26 -6.25 4.60
CA LEU A 309 -25.30 -6.15 3.50
C LEU A 309 -24.31 -4.99 3.72
N ILE A 310 -24.77 -3.83 4.19
CA ILE A 310 -23.90 -2.71 4.57
C ILE A 310 -22.94 -3.15 5.68
N ASP A 311 -23.50 -3.70 6.77
CA ASP A 311 -22.70 -4.08 7.95
C ASP A 311 -21.62 -5.10 7.56
N PHE A 312 -21.99 -6.12 6.80
CA PHE A 312 -21.05 -7.16 6.38
C PHE A 312 -19.95 -6.64 5.45
N LEU A 313 -20.32 -5.97 4.35
CA LEU A 313 -19.33 -5.49 3.37
C LEU A 313 -18.40 -4.43 3.95
N TYR A 314 -18.94 -3.54 4.79
CA TYR A 314 -18.15 -2.48 5.38
C TYR A 314 -17.22 -3.01 6.47
N LEU A 315 -17.69 -3.97 7.29
CA LEU A 315 -16.84 -4.65 8.25
C LEU A 315 -15.65 -5.36 7.56
N GLU A 316 -15.93 -6.10 6.51
CA GLU A 316 -14.89 -6.78 5.72
C GLU A 316 -13.91 -5.77 5.08
N PHE A 317 -14.40 -4.60 4.70
CA PHE A 317 -13.54 -3.54 4.20
C PHE A 317 -12.60 -2.98 5.28
N GLU A 318 -13.10 -2.74 6.51
CA GLU A 318 -12.26 -2.29 7.64
C GLU A 318 -11.17 -3.31 7.99
N LYS A 319 -11.52 -4.59 8.00
CA LYS A 319 -10.57 -5.69 8.20
C LYS A 319 -9.53 -5.77 7.07
N ASN A 320 -9.97 -5.62 5.83
CA ASN A 320 -9.08 -5.58 4.68
C ASN A 320 -8.10 -4.38 4.74
N LEU A 321 -8.59 -3.20 5.15
CA LEU A 321 -7.75 -2.03 5.36
C LEU A 321 -6.70 -2.27 6.46
N SER A 322 -7.08 -2.91 7.56
CA SER A 322 -6.16 -3.30 8.62
C SER A 322 -5.04 -4.19 8.10
N SER A 323 -5.42 -5.30 7.46
CA SER A 323 -4.46 -6.25 6.87
C SER A 323 -3.53 -5.57 5.86
N LEU A 324 -4.08 -4.70 5.01
CA LEU A 324 -3.30 -4.00 4.00
C LEU A 324 -2.27 -3.04 4.62
N LEU A 325 -2.66 -2.27 5.64
CA LEU A 325 -1.78 -1.33 6.33
C LEU A 325 -0.62 -2.06 7.02
N ILE A 326 -0.93 -3.15 7.73
CA ILE A 326 0.07 -3.98 8.41
C ILE A 326 1.06 -4.57 7.41
N ARG A 327 0.57 -5.15 6.30
CA ARG A 327 1.45 -5.73 5.28
C ARG A 327 2.30 -4.70 4.54
N GLN A 328 1.74 -3.52 4.28
CA GLN A 328 2.52 -2.43 3.70
C GLN A 328 3.61 -1.93 4.66
N ALA A 329 3.29 -1.84 5.94
CA ALA A 329 4.24 -1.44 6.96
C ALA A 329 5.37 -2.46 7.14
N ASN A 330 5.04 -3.75 7.07
CA ASN A 330 6.02 -4.84 7.22
C ASN A 330 6.84 -5.13 5.95
N TYR A 331 6.48 -4.57 4.80
CA TYR A 331 7.01 -4.97 3.50
C TYR A 331 8.54 -5.03 3.43
N ALA A 332 9.22 -4.02 3.96
CA ALA A 332 10.69 -3.98 3.93
C ALA A 332 11.32 -5.10 4.76
N SER A 333 10.79 -5.35 5.95
CA SER A 333 11.25 -6.43 6.84
C SER A 333 10.97 -7.80 6.24
N ASP A 334 9.79 -7.97 5.62
CA ASP A 334 9.43 -9.23 4.97
C ASP A 334 10.36 -9.58 3.82
N LEU A 335 10.75 -8.60 3.02
CA LEU A 335 11.71 -8.83 1.92
C LEU A 335 13.10 -9.21 2.42
N VAL A 336 13.51 -8.72 3.58
CA VAL A 336 14.79 -9.08 4.19
C VAL A 336 14.72 -10.48 4.81
N CYS A 337 13.62 -10.78 5.51
CA CYS A 337 13.44 -12.06 6.17
C CYS A 337 13.16 -13.21 5.18
N TYR A 338 12.42 -12.92 4.11
CA TYR A 338 11.94 -13.89 3.13
C TYR A 338 12.23 -13.45 1.69
N PRO A 339 13.50 -13.24 1.30
CA PRO A 339 13.84 -12.71 -0.02
C PRO A 339 13.40 -13.62 -1.18
N ASP A 340 13.36 -14.93 -0.95
CA ASP A 340 12.90 -15.96 -1.86
C ASP A 340 11.36 -15.96 -2.06
N ARG A 341 10.61 -15.38 -1.13
CA ARG A 341 9.14 -15.30 -1.16
C ARG A 341 8.61 -13.94 -1.63
N LYS A 342 9.46 -13.10 -2.21
CA LYS A 342 9.07 -11.76 -2.69
C LYS A 342 7.79 -11.79 -3.55
N LYS A 343 7.68 -12.75 -4.46
CA LYS A 343 6.52 -12.87 -5.34
C LYS A 343 5.23 -13.08 -4.55
N GLU A 344 5.26 -13.93 -3.55
CA GLU A 344 4.12 -14.24 -2.68
C GLU A 344 3.71 -13.02 -1.83
N ILE A 345 4.69 -12.32 -1.25
CA ILE A 345 4.45 -11.07 -0.51
C ILE A 345 3.76 -10.04 -1.41
N ASP A 346 4.30 -9.86 -2.62
CA ASP A 346 3.76 -8.93 -3.59
C ASP A 346 2.33 -9.31 -4.03
N GLU A 347 2.07 -10.58 -4.30
CA GLU A 347 0.76 -11.09 -4.69
C GLU A 347 -0.26 -10.86 -3.58
N LYS A 348 0.09 -11.12 -2.35
CA LYS A 348 -0.79 -10.90 -1.21
C LYS A 348 -1.22 -9.45 -1.05
N ILE A 349 -0.27 -8.51 -1.13
CA ILE A 349 -0.59 -7.07 -1.09
C ILE A 349 -1.47 -6.66 -2.27
N ASN A 350 -1.20 -7.20 -3.46
CA ASN A 350 -2.01 -6.92 -4.64
C ASN A 350 -3.45 -7.45 -4.49
N ASP A 351 -3.63 -8.65 -3.94
CA ASP A 351 -4.95 -9.24 -3.72
C ASP A 351 -5.76 -8.42 -2.70
N LEU A 352 -5.14 -8.00 -1.61
CA LEU A 352 -5.78 -7.10 -0.63
C LEU A 352 -6.17 -5.75 -1.27
N ASN A 353 -5.30 -5.17 -2.11
CA ASN A 353 -5.62 -3.94 -2.83
C ASN A 353 -6.80 -4.12 -3.80
N ARG A 354 -6.83 -5.23 -4.57
CA ARG A 354 -7.93 -5.52 -5.49
C ARG A 354 -9.24 -5.74 -4.74
N THR A 355 -9.19 -6.51 -3.66
CA THR A 355 -10.34 -6.74 -2.76
C THR A 355 -10.85 -5.41 -2.18
N SER A 356 -9.94 -4.54 -1.72
CA SER A 356 -10.29 -3.20 -1.20
C SER A 356 -11.04 -2.35 -2.23
N VAL A 357 -10.61 -2.34 -3.50
CA VAL A 357 -11.28 -1.55 -4.54
C VAL A 357 -12.65 -2.12 -4.87
N ALA A 358 -12.78 -3.45 -4.94
CA ALA A 358 -14.07 -4.12 -5.20
C ALA A 358 -15.05 -3.94 -4.04
N LEU A 359 -14.60 -4.08 -2.78
CA LEU A 359 -15.42 -3.83 -1.58
C LEU A 359 -15.92 -2.38 -1.53
N LYS A 360 -15.05 -1.40 -1.78
CA LYS A 360 -15.46 0.01 -1.85
C LYS A 360 -16.58 0.22 -2.87
N PHE A 361 -16.43 -0.34 -4.05
CA PHE A 361 -17.47 -0.23 -5.09
C PHE A 361 -18.78 -0.82 -4.62
N LEU A 362 -18.77 -2.01 -4.01
CA LEU A 362 -19.99 -2.65 -3.51
C LEU A 362 -20.63 -1.86 -2.37
N ILE A 363 -19.85 -1.35 -1.44
CA ILE A 363 -20.35 -0.51 -0.33
C ILE A 363 -21.03 0.76 -0.89
N GLU A 364 -20.35 1.46 -1.80
CA GLU A 364 -20.89 2.66 -2.45
C GLU A 364 -22.17 2.37 -3.23
N LEU A 365 -22.21 1.23 -3.93
CA LEU A 365 -23.39 0.76 -4.65
C LEU A 365 -24.56 0.50 -3.71
N VAL A 366 -24.36 -0.35 -2.69
CA VAL A 366 -25.38 -0.75 -1.72
C VAL A 366 -25.90 0.45 -0.91
N ALA A 367 -24.99 1.34 -0.48
CA ALA A 367 -25.35 2.54 0.25
C ALA A 367 -26.24 3.49 -0.57
N SER A 368 -25.97 3.59 -1.88
CA SER A 368 -26.58 4.61 -2.74
C SER A 368 -27.92 4.22 -3.37
N ILE A 369 -28.21 2.93 -3.52
CA ILE A 369 -29.47 2.49 -4.19
C ILE A 369 -30.50 1.95 -3.20
N LYS A 370 -31.76 1.93 -3.63
CA LYS A 370 -32.84 1.32 -2.87
C LYS A 370 -32.76 -0.21 -2.99
N ILE A 371 -32.75 -0.88 -1.84
CA ILE A 371 -32.77 -2.34 -1.71
C ILE A 371 -33.87 -2.69 -0.71
N ASP A 372 -34.84 -3.47 -1.14
CA ASP A 372 -36.00 -3.88 -0.36
C ASP A 372 -36.02 -5.40 -0.08
N GLY A 373 -34.92 -6.10 -0.37
CA GLY A 373 -34.77 -7.53 -0.14
C GLY A 373 -34.67 -7.88 1.34
N THR A 374 -34.91 -9.14 1.65
CA THR A 374 -35.00 -9.67 3.02
C THR A 374 -34.16 -10.91 3.24
N ASP A 375 -33.50 -11.43 2.20
CA ASP A 375 -32.72 -12.65 2.29
C ASP A 375 -31.50 -12.45 3.20
N ASP A 376 -31.13 -13.49 3.91
CA ASP A 376 -29.91 -13.53 4.68
C ASP A 376 -28.68 -13.65 3.77
N ILE A 377 -27.55 -13.16 4.26
CA ILE A 377 -26.32 -13.13 3.49
C ILE A 377 -25.78 -14.55 3.23
N SER A 378 -25.57 -14.86 1.97
CA SER A 378 -24.82 -16.05 1.53
C SER A 378 -23.35 -15.67 1.27
N LEU A 379 -22.44 -16.22 2.04
CA LEU A 379 -21.01 -15.91 1.92
C LEU A 379 -20.48 -16.23 0.52
N TYR A 380 -20.88 -17.38 -0.06
CA TYR A 380 -20.50 -17.76 -1.42
C TYR A 380 -21.03 -16.77 -2.48
N GLU A 381 -22.29 -16.33 -2.34
CA GLU A 381 -22.87 -15.37 -3.29
C GLU A 381 -22.20 -13.99 -3.18
N ILE A 382 -21.86 -13.56 -1.96
CA ILE A 382 -21.10 -12.31 -1.75
C ILE A 382 -19.69 -12.40 -2.32
N GLU A 383 -19.00 -13.53 -2.16
CA GLU A 383 -17.68 -13.75 -2.78
C GLU A 383 -17.78 -13.74 -4.31
N TYR A 384 -18.87 -14.30 -4.86
CA TYR A 384 -19.17 -14.23 -6.29
C TYR A 384 -19.38 -12.77 -6.74
N ILE A 385 -20.22 -12.01 -6.05
CA ILE A 385 -20.51 -10.59 -6.33
C ILE A 385 -19.22 -9.76 -6.23
N LEU A 386 -18.39 -10.00 -5.24
CA LEU A 386 -17.10 -9.33 -5.06
C LEU A 386 -16.16 -9.60 -6.24
N THR A 387 -16.07 -10.85 -6.66
CA THR A 387 -15.23 -11.25 -7.80
C THR A 387 -15.77 -10.64 -9.10
N GLU A 388 -17.09 -10.60 -9.27
CA GLU A 388 -17.75 -9.95 -10.41
C GLU A 388 -17.50 -8.43 -10.44
N ALA A 389 -17.55 -7.76 -9.27
CA ALA A 389 -17.19 -6.35 -9.12
C ALA A 389 -15.73 -6.09 -9.51
N SER A 390 -14.81 -6.97 -9.13
CA SER A 390 -13.41 -6.89 -9.57
C SER A 390 -13.27 -7.03 -11.10
N LYS A 391 -14.08 -7.89 -11.73
CA LYS A 391 -14.07 -8.03 -13.20
C LYS A 391 -14.62 -6.83 -13.93
N ILE A 392 -15.65 -6.17 -13.38
CA ILE A 392 -16.14 -4.88 -13.91
C ILE A 392 -14.97 -3.88 -13.95
N ILE A 393 -14.20 -3.78 -12.88
CA ILE A 393 -13.06 -2.88 -12.80
C ILE A 393 -11.99 -3.24 -13.83
N ASP A 394 -11.67 -4.51 -14.00
CA ASP A 394 -10.69 -5.00 -14.97
C ASP A 394 -11.11 -4.66 -16.42
N TYR A 395 -12.37 -4.92 -16.80
CA TYR A 395 -12.87 -4.63 -18.15
C TYR A 395 -13.00 -3.12 -18.41
N ALA A 396 -13.47 -2.36 -17.44
CA ALA A 396 -13.55 -0.90 -17.55
C ALA A 396 -12.17 -0.26 -17.67
N TYR A 397 -11.19 -0.75 -16.92
CA TYR A 397 -9.80 -0.32 -17.03
C TYR A 397 -9.21 -0.64 -18.42
N THR A 398 -9.55 -1.83 -18.96
CA THR A 398 -9.16 -2.23 -20.31
C THR A 398 -9.84 -1.31 -21.36
N CYS A 399 -11.10 -0.96 -21.16
CA CYS A 399 -11.81 -0.02 -22.03
C CYS A 399 -11.13 1.37 -22.04
N ASP A 400 -10.69 1.87 -20.89
CA ASP A 400 -9.94 3.14 -20.81
C ASP A 400 -8.62 3.08 -21.62
N ILE A 401 -7.90 1.94 -21.65
CA ILE A 401 -6.68 1.76 -22.45
C ILE A 401 -6.97 1.96 -23.94
N TYR A 402 -8.05 1.38 -24.42
CA TYR A 402 -8.46 1.55 -25.82
C TYR A 402 -8.96 2.97 -26.13
N ASN A 403 -9.79 3.52 -25.25
CA ASN A 403 -10.32 4.87 -25.38
C ASN A 403 -9.23 5.93 -25.52
N TYR A 404 -8.17 5.82 -24.72
CA TYR A 404 -7.04 6.74 -24.73
C TYR A 404 -5.95 6.35 -25.72
N LYS A 405 -6.18 5.33 -26.55
CA LYS A 405 -5.23 4.85 -27.57
C LYS A 405 -3.83 4.58 -27.00
N MET A 406 -3.78 4.10 -25.73
CA MET A 406 -2.51 3.90 -25.03
C MET A 406 -1.80 2.61 -25.44
N ALA A 407 -2.46 1.75 -26.17
CA ALA A 407 -1.87 0.49 -26.67
C ALA A 407 -2.46 0.10 -28.04
N ASP A 408 -1.59 -0.46 -28.89
CA ASP A 408 -1.99 -1.14 -30.11
C ASP A 408 -2.45 -2.56 -29.75
N ASN A 409 -3.67 -2.68 -29.23
CA ASN A 409 -4.18 -3.96 -28.80
C ASN A 409 -5.27 -4.45 -29.74
N THR A 410 -5.19 -5.72 -30.11
CA THR A 410 -6.28 -6.43 -30.78
C THR A 410 -7.11 -7.15 -29.74
N LEU A 411 -8.39 -6.80 -29.68
CA LEU A 411 -9.38 -7.56 -28.93
C LEU A 411 -9.85 -8.73 -29.80
N THR A 412 -9.94 -9.93 -29.24
CA THR A 412 -10.27 -11.13 -30.01
C THR A 412 -11.21 -12.03 -29.21
N LEU A 413 -12.29 -12.50 -29.81
CA LEU A 413 -13.06 -13.61 -29.28
C LEU A 413 -12.43 -14.93 -29.72
N LEU A 414 -11.90 -15.67 -28.74
CA LEU A 414 -11.24 -16.95 -28.96
C LEU A 414 -12.26 -18.08 -29.19
N ASN A 415 -11.85 -19.17 -29.87
CA ASN A 415 -12.68 -20.36 -30.04
C ASN A 415 -13.10 -21.03 -28.73
N SER A 416 -12.44 -20.70 -27.64
CA SER A 416 -12.81 -21.08 -26.25
C SER A 416 -13.93 -20.23 -25.65
N ASN A 417 -14.57 -19.36 -26.42
CA ASN A 417 -15.52 -18.32 -25.97
C ASN A 417 -14.91 -17.31 -25.00
N ARG A 418 -13.58 -17.23 -24.85
CA ARG A 418 -12.92 -16.26 -23.97
C ARG A 418 -12.41 -15.05 -24.75
N LEU A 419 -12.45 -13.90 -24.10
CA LEU A 419 -11.89 -12.69 -24.67
C LEU A 419 -10.38 -12.69 -24.53
N GLY A 420 -9.69 -12.63 -25.67
CA GLY A 420 -8.25 -12.48 -25.75
C GLY A 420 -7.85 -11.04 -26.04
N TYR A 421 -6.81 -10.55 -25.38
CA TYR A 421 -6.20 -9.25 -25.67
C TYR A 421 -4.70 -9.30 -25.37
N ASN A 422 -3.95 -8.43 -26.05
CA ASN A 422 -2.53 -8.33 -25.81
C ASN A 422 -2.27 -7.70 -24.42
N LYS A 423 -1.62 -8.45 -23.54
CA LYS A 423 -1.32 -8.04 -22.17
C LYS A 423 0.00 -7.26 -22.01
N ASP A 424 0.78 -7.11 -23.07
CA ASP A 424 2.13 -6.53 -23.00
C ASP A 424 2.12 -5.13 -22.40
N PHE A 425 1.13 -4.31 -22.76
CA PHE A 425 0.96 -2.99 -22.19
C PHE A 425 0.69 -3.05 -20.68
N LEU A 426 -0.27 -3.89 -20.25
CA LEU A 426 -0.63 -4.07 -18.84
C LEU A 426 0.53 -4.64 -18.03
N ILE A 427 1.27 -5.59 -18.60
CA ILE A 427 2.45 -6.18 -17.93
C ILE A 427 3.51 -5.10 -17.72
N ARG A 428 3.80 -4.27 -18.72
CA ARG A 428 4.76 -3.17 -18.59
C ARG A 428 4.30 -2.14 -17.56
N VAL A 429 3.08 -1.65 -17.68
CA VAL A 429 2.52 -0.63 -16.77
C VAL A 429 2.47 -1.16 -15.33
N ASN A 430 2.01 -2.39 -15.14
CA ASN A 430 1.95 -2.99 -13.81
C ASN A 430 3.34 -3.19 -13.21
N HIS A 431 4.33 -3.56 -14.01
CA HIS A 431 5.71 -3.68 -13.54
C HIS A 431 6.23 -2.33 -13.01
N PHE A 432 6.04 -1.23 -13.76
CA PHE A 432 6.47 0.10 -13.32
C PHE A 432 5.66 0.63 -12.16
N LEU A 433 4.32 0.49 -12.19
CA LEU A 433 3.45 0.90 -11.09
C LEU A 433 3.78 0.14 -9.80
N LYS A 434 4.06 -1.15 -9.89
CA LYS A 434 4.45 -1.97 -8.74
C LYS A 434 5.76 -1.47 -8.16
N ASN A 435 6.78 -1.29 -8.96
CA ASN A 435 8.09 -0.82 -8.51
C ASN A 435 8.01 0.61 -7.93
N ALA A 436 7.28 1.51 -8.58
CA ALA A 436 7.08 2.87 -8.09
C ALA A 436 6.26 2.92 -6.79
N LYS A 437 5.23 2.08 -6.63
CA LYS A 437 4.43 2.02 -5.41
C LYS A 437 5.22 1.40 -4.25
N MET A 438 5.95 0.31 -4.49
CA MET A 438 6.66 -0.41 -3.44
C MET A 438 7.89 0.34 -2.93
N GLY A 439 8.64 0.98 -3.81
CA GLY A 439 9.74 1.87 -3.39
C GLY A 439 9.29 3.02 -2.48
N ARG A 440 8.01 3.34 -2.44
CA ARG A 440 7.41 4.45 -1.67
C ARG A 440 6.63 4.05 -0.44
N MET A 441 6.34 2.78 -0.23
CA MET A 441 5.61 2.34 0.96
C MET A 441 6.34 2.76 2.24
N GLY A 442 7.68 2.71 2.24
CA GLY A 442 8.50 3.21 3.33
C GLY A 442 8.59 4.75 3.44
N PHE A 443 8.52 5.46 2.31
CA PHE A 443 8.57 6.92 2.28
C PHE A 443 7.25 7.58 2.68
N ARG A 444 6.11 7.01 2.31
CA ARG A 444 4.80 7.61 2.59
C ARG A 444 4.43 7.71 4.06
N ALA A 445 4.88 6.80 4.88
CA ALA A 445 4.67 6.91 6.34
C ALA A 445 5.38 8.15 6.90
N LYS A 446 6.59 8.43 6.40
CA LYS A 446 7.39 9.60 6.77
C LYS A 446 6.81 10.91 6.22
N ASP A 447 6.32 10.86 4.97
CA ASP A 447 5.70 12.03 4.32
C ASP A 447 4.34 12.39 4.95
N LYS A 448 3.53 11.42 5.32
CA LYS A 448 2.24 11.67 6.02
C LYS A 448 2.42 12.42 7.32
N ARG A 449 3.45 12.12 8.10
CA ARG A 449 3.77 12.88 9.32
C ARG A 449 4.21 14.29 9.02
N LYS A 450 5.11 14.41 8.04
CA LYS A 450 5.57 15.71 7.61
C LYS A 450 4.40 16.56 7.14
N MET A 451 3.42 15.96 6.46
CA MET A 451 2.18 16.62 6.05
C MET A 451 1.33 17.06 7.25
N ILE A 452 1.23 16.25 8.30
CA ILE A 452 0.43 16.62 9.49
C ILE A 452 1.15 17.68 10.32
N SER A 453 2.44 17.49 10.59
CA SER A 453 3.25 18.48 11.34
C SER A 453 3.45 19.77 10.53
N GLN A 454 3.55 19.69 9.20
CA GLN A 454 3.57 20.84 8.32
C GLN A 454 2.22 21.51 8.31
N TYR A 455 1.12 20.77 8.33
CA TYR A 455 -0.22 21.34 8.37
C TYR A 455 -0.49 22.10 9.68
N GLU A 456 0.04 21.62 10.80
CA GLU A 456 -0.04 22.32 12.08
C GLU A 456 0.93 23.51 12.16
N THR A 457 2.10 23.44 11.50
CA THR A 457 3.14 24.50 11.53
C THR A 457 3.06 25.46 10.37
N GLU A 458 2.73 25.00 9.15
CA GLU A 458 2.68 25.82 7.93
C GLU A 458 1.32 26.50 7.70
N LYS A 459 0.30 26.16 8.48
CA LYS A 459 -0.96 26.94 8.59
C LYS A 459 -0.72 28.44 8.83
N LYS A 460 0.43 28.80 9.36
CA LYS A 460 0.78 30.19 9.67
C LYS A 460 1.16 31.03 8.46
N ASP A 461 1.53 30.39 7.33
CA ASP A 461 2.19 31.10 6.21
C ASP A 461 1.32 31.30 4.96
N ILE A 462 0.15 30.64 4.85
CA ILE A 462 -0.81 30.92 3.76
C ILE A 462 -2.06 31.56 4.36
N PRO A 463 -2.17 32.91 4.33
CA PRO A 463 -3.33 33.60 4.88
C PRO A 463 -4.62 33.21 4.17
N GLY A 464 -5.70 33.00 4.93
CA GLY A 464 -7.03 32.82 4.37
C GLY A 464 -7.49 31.39 4.17
N PHE A 465 -6.81 30.35 4.71
CA PHE A 465 -7.26 28.95 4.59
C PHE A 465 -8.67 28.74 5.20
N GLU A 466 -8.91 29.22 6.41
CA GLU A 466 -10.22 29.08 7.08
C GLU A 466 -11.36 29.69 6.25
N GLU A 467 -11.19 30.93 5.79
CA GLU A 467 -12.16 31.57 4.91
C GLU A 467 -12.33 30.86 3.56
N THR A 468 -11.25 30.30 3.04
CA THR A 468 -11.27 29.56 1.78
C THR A 468 -11.98 28.23 1.94
N PHE A 469 -11.75 27.57 3.07
CA PHE A 469 -12.39 26.31 3.42
C PHE A 469 -13.90 26.52 3.62
N GLU A 470 -14.29 27.55 4.36
CA GLU A 470 -15.69 27.90 4.58
C GLU A 470 -16.42 28.28 3.29
N ASP A 471 -15.77 29.06 2.40
CA ASP A 471 -16.31 29.43 1.08
C ASP A 471 -16.56 28.21 0.16
N GLU A 472 -15.73 27.19 0.28
CA GLU A 472 -15.84 25.95 -0.53
C GLU A 472 -16.89 24.98 0.04
N PHE A 473 -16.89 24.76 1.35
CA PHE A 473 -17.65 23.70 1.99
C PHE A 473 -18.91 24.17 2.71
N GLY A 474 -19.02 25.45 3.04
CA GLY A 474 -20.14 26.04 3.78
C GLY A 474 -20.07 25.79 5.28
N PHE A 475 -18.90 25.41 5.81
CA PHE A 475 -18.58 25.25 7.23
C PHE A 475 -17.07 25.47 7.46
N THR A 476 -16.69 25.83 8.69
CA THR A 476 -15.28 26.11 8.99
C THR A 476 -14.48 24.82 9.12
N PHE A 477 -13.17 24.93 8.93
CA PHE A 477 -12.26 23.81 9.17
C PHE A 477 -12.30 23.33 10.64
N LYS A 478 -12.45 24.27 11.57
CA LYS A 478 -12.57 23.98 12.99
C LYS A 478 -13.82 23.13 13.27
N ASP A 479 -14.98 23.48 12.71
CA ASP A 479 -16.21 22.70 12.88
C ASP A 479 -16.08 21.31 12.28
N PHE A 480 -15.49 21.20 11.09
CA PHE A 480 -15.19 19.92 10.46
C PHE A 480 -14.33 19.02 11.35
N THR A 481 -13.27 19.59 11.94
CA THR A 481 -12.37 18.84 12.83
C THR A 481 -13.09 18.42 14.11
N GLU A 482 -13.88 19.30 14.72
CA GLU A 482 -14.65 18.96 15.94
C GLU A 482 -15.60 17.81 15.69
N VAL A 483 -16.37 17.83 14.58
CA VAL A 483 -17.32 16.75 14.24
C VAL A 483 -16.59 15.44 13.94
N THR A 484 -15.53 15.49 13.16
CA THR A 484 -14.82 14.26 12.74
C THR A 484 -14.05 13.63 13.90
N VAL A 485 -13.43 14.43 14.77
CA VAL A 485 -12.76 13.96 15.99
C VAL A 485 -13.79 13.35 16.94
N SER A 486 -14.95 13.99 17.12
CA SER A 486 -16.01 13.45 17.97
C SER A 486 -16.53 12.10 17.48
N LEU A 487 -16.66 11.89 16.17
CA LEU A 487 -17.00 10.57 15.62
C LEU A 487 -15.94 9.51 15.93
N LEU A 488 -14.65 9.88 15.85
CA LEU A 488 -13.56 8.97 16.20
C LEU A 488 -13.53 8.66 17.70
N GLU A 489 -13.78 9.66 18.56
CA GLU A 489 -13.85 9.48 20.02
C GLU A 489 -15.04 8.59 20.43
N ILE A 490 -16.22 8.76 19.83
CA ILE A 490 -17.38 7.86 20.03
C ILE A 490 -17.00 6.42 19.66
N ALA A 491 -16.26 6.22 18.58
CA ALA A 491 -15.82 4.89 18.18
C ALA A 491 -14.83 4.30 19.21
N GLU A 492 -13.88 5.09 19.69
CA GLU A 492 -12.89 4.68 20.69
C GLU A 492 -13.55 4.31 22.03
N ASP A 493 -14.58 5.05 22.44
CA ASP A 493 -15.30 4.81 23.68
C ASP A 493 -16.19 3.55 23.61
N LYS A 494 -16.79 3.27 22.44
CA LYS A 494 -17.66 2.10 22.26
C LYS A 494 -16.88 0.80 22.18
N ASN A 495 -15.75 0.77 21.49
CA ASN A 495 -14.93 -0.41 21.35
C ASN A 495 -13.50 -0.02 20.95
N SER A 496 -12.54 -0.62 21.62
CA SER A 496 -11.11 -0.45 21.32
C SER A 496 -10.59 -1.40 20.23
N ASP A 497 -11.40 -2.34 19.77
CA ASP A 497 -11.10 -3.16 18.60
C ASP A 497 -11.56 -2.43 17.33
N PHE A 498 -10.62 -1.79 16.64
CA PHE A 498 -10.91 -1.03 15.42
C PHE A 498 -11.24 -1.89 14.19
N ASN A 499 -11.42 -3.20 14.36
CA ASN A 499 -11.90 -4.12 13.32
C ASN A 499 -13.42 -4.30 13.38
N THR A 500 -14.15 -3.30 13.84
CA THR A 500 -15.61 -3.32 13.93
C THR A 500 -16.22 -2.09 13.25
N LEU A 501 -17.51 -2.11 13.05
CA LEU A 501 -18.27 -0.94 12.63
C LEU A 501 -18.88 -0.22 13.83
N TYR A 502 -19.03 1.07 13.65
CA TYR A 502 -19.64 1.95 14.62
C TYR A 502 -20.94 2.53 14.06
N SER A 503 -21.89 2.72 14.92
CA SER A 503 -23.09 3.49 14.60
C SER A 503 -23.38 4.49 15.70
N THR A 504 -23.85 5.67 15.31
CA THR A 504 -24.31 6.73 16.22
C THR A 504 -25.51 7.43 15.60
N THR A 505 -26.26 8.16 16.41
CA THR A 505 -27.34 9.03 15.93
C THR A 505 -26.86 10.49 15.88
N ILE A 506 -27.54 11.33 15.09
CA ILE A 506 -27.26 12.78 15.09
C ILE A 506 -27.43 13.34 16.51
N LYS A 507 -28.37 12.83 17.28
CA LYS A 507 -28.60 13.26 18.66
C LYS A 507 -27.41 12.90 19.57
N GLU A 508 -26.97 11.65 19.55
CA GLU A 508 -25.81 11.19 20.33
C GLU A 508 -24.55 11.97 19.98
N LEU A 509 -24.30 12.18 18.69
CA LEU A 509 -23.16 12.98 18.21
C LEU A 509 -23.24 14.44 18.69
N LYS A 510 -24.42 15.04 18.63
CA LYS A 510 -24.65 16.41 19.12
C LYS A 510 -24.41 16.52 20.63
N ASP A 511 -24.91 15.56 21.40
CA ASP A 511 -24.68 15.51 22.86
C ASP A 511 -23.17 15.36 23.16
N HIS A 512 -22.44 14.57 22.40
CA HIS A 512 -20.98 14.39 22.55
C HIS A 512 -20.20 15.68 22.22
N ILE A 513 -20.58 16.40 21.18
CA ILE A 513 -19.99 17.70 20.77
C ILE A 513 -20.28 18.82 21.80
N ASN A 514 -21.20 18.62 22.72
CA ASN A 514 -21.61 19.63 23.71
C ASN A 514 -22.07 20.96 23.09
N ASN A 515 -22.81 20.91 22.00
CA ASN A 515 -23.33 22.07 21.26
C ASN A 515 -22.26 23.08 20.77
N LYS A 516 -21.00 22.67 20.64
CA LYS A 516 -19.92 23.52 20.09
C LYS A 516 -20.12 23.85 18.60
N VAL A 517 -20.89 23.05 17.88
CA VAL A 517 -21.19 23.20 16.47
C VAL A 517 -22.69 23.40 16.31
N SER A 518 -23.14 24.32 15.46
CA SER A 518 -24.56 24.56 15.19
C SER A 518 -25.22 23.37 14.48
N ASP A 519 -26.52 23.15 14.67
CA ASP A 519 -27.28 22.08 14.04
C ASP A 519 -27.19 22.11 12.50
N ASP A 520 -27.28 23.30 11.90
CA ASP A 520 -27.15 23.48 10.45
C ASP A 520 -25.74 23.07 9.97
N THR A 521 -24.70 23.52 10.67
CA THR A 521 -23.32 23.16 10.35
C THR A 521 -23.06 21.69 10.52
N LEU A 522 -23.52 21.09 11.62
CA LEU A 522 -23.41 19.64 11.88
C LEU A 522 -24.04 18.83 10.72
N ASN A 523 -25.28 19.18 10.34
CA ASN A 523 -25.96 18.51 9.24
C ASN A 523 -25.20 18.67 7.91
N LYS A 524 -24.66 19.83 7.60
CA LYS A 524 -23.85 20.05 6.40
C LYS A 524 -22.61 19.15 6.39
N ILE A 525 -21.89 19.05 7.50
CA ILE A 525 -20.70 18.19 7.63
C ILE A 525 -21.05 16.72 7.45
N ILE A 526 -22.11 16.25 8.12
CA ILE A 526 -22.58 14.86 8.00
C ILE A 526 -22.99 14.55 6.56
N LEU A 527 -23.76 15.41 5.91
CA LEU A 527 -24.12 15.23 4.49
C LEU A 527 -22.90 15.27 3.55
N TYR A 528 -21.93 16.13 3.84
CA TYR A 528 -20.69 16.17 3.08
C TYR A 528 -19.93 14.85 3.16
N LEU A 529 -19.87 14.23 4.32
CA LEU A 529 -19.17 12.96 4.56
C LEU A 529 -20.00 11.72 4.22
N SER A 530 -21.29 11.86 3.91
CA SER A 530 -22.17 10.72 3.69
C SER A 530 -22.29 10.33 2.22
N GLN A 531 -22.49 9.03 1.98
CA GLN A 531 -22.89 8.51 0.68
C GLN A 531 -24.24 9.12 0.27
N VAL A 532 -24.40 9.37 -1.03
CA VAL A 532 -25.59 10.04 -1.59
C VAL A 532 -26.54 8.99 -2.14
N GLU A 533 -27.76 8.91 -1.59
CA GLU A 533 -28.82 8.06 -2.13
C GLU A 533 -29.27 8.56 -3.51
N ARG A 534 -29.54 7.60 -4.41
CA ARG A 534 -29.99 7.85 -5.79
C ARG A 534 -30.69 6.65 -6.38
N GLU A 535 -31.50 6.87 -7.40
CA GLU A 535 -32.25 5.79 -8.06
C GLU A 535 -31.35 4.79 -8.78
N ASP A 536 -30.30 5.30 -9.42
CA ASP A 536 -29.28 4.49 -10.12
C ASP A 536 -27.88 4.95 -9.72
N TYR A 537 -27.04 3.98 -9.40
CA TYR A 537 -25.65 4.23 -9.02
C TYR A 537 -24.88 5.01 -10.09
N LEU A 538 -25.09 4.70 -11.38
CA LEU A 538 -24.35 5.30 -12.50
C LEU A 538 -24.83 6.70 -12.86
N ASN A 539 -25.98 7.13 -12.34
CA ASN A 539 -26.56 8.44 -12.58
C ASN A 539 -26.51 9.32 -11.32
N PRO A 540 -25.35 9.90 -10.99
CA PRO A 540 -25.23 10.72 -9.81
C PRO A 540 -26.03 12.03 -9.95
N PRO A 541 -26.61 12.57 -8.85
CA PRO A 541 -27.32 13.84 -8.88
C PRO A 541 -26.36 15.02 -9.10
N THR A 542 -26.87 16.11 -9.65
CA THR A 542 -26.12 17.37 -9.72
C THR A 542 -25.69 17.80 -8.30
N PRO A 543 -24.46 18.23 -8.10
CA PRO A 543 -23.44 18.69 -9.08
C PRO A 543 -22.40 17.62 -9.49
N TYR A 544 -22.60 16.36 -9.14
CA TYR A 544 -21.65 15.28 -9.44
C TYR A 544 -21.74 14.87 -10.92
N ARG A 545 -20.65 14.30 -11.43
CA ARG A 545 -20.53 13.81 -12.81
C ARG A 545 -20.46 12.29 -12.84
N ASN A 546 -20.78 11.66 -13.96
CA ASN A 546 -20.69 10.20 -14.11
C ASN A 546 -19.31 9.64 -13.74
N VAL A 547 -18.23 10.39 -14.00
CA VAL A 547 -16.86 9.97 -13.62
C VAL A 547 -16.65 9.93 -12.10
N ASP A 548 -17.51 10.57 -11.32
CA ASP A 548 -17.39 10.59 -9.86
C ASP A 548 -17.94 9.32 -9.18
N VAL A 549 -18.51 8.40 -9.97
CA VAL A 549 -18.96 7.08 -9.48
C VAL A 549 -18.14 5.92 -10.03
N PHE A 550 -17.25 6.10 -11.01
CA PHE A 550 -16.50 5.01 -11.62
C PHE A 550 -15.41 4.46 -10.67
N PRO A 551 -15.50 3.19 -10.21
CA PRO A 551 -14.62 2.65 -9.17
C PRO A 551 -13.14 2.57 -9.57
N TRP A 552 -12.81 2.54 -10.85
CA TRP A 552 -11.43 2.56 -11.36
C TRP A 552 -10.80 3.96 -11.40
N ARG A 553 -11.56 5.03 -11.11
CA ARG A 553 -11.05 6.40 -10.95
C ARG A 553 -10.68 6.66 -9.50
N ASN A 554 -9.51 7.26 -9.27
CA ASN A 554 -9.00 7.42 -7.92
C ASN A 554 -9.60 8.63 -7.18
N ASN A 555 -9.58 9.82 -7.80
CA ASN A 555 -10.07 11.06 -7.18
C ASN A 555 -11.52 11.37 -7.60
N ARG A 556 -12.47 10.54 -7.16
CA ARG A 556 -13.93 10.74 -7.41
C ARG A 556 -14.61 11.29 -6.17
N GLU A 557 -15.57 12.18 -6.41
CA GLU A 557 -16.22 12.90 -5.32
C GLU A 557 -17.17 12.01 -4.49
N LEU A 558 -17.76 10.97 -5.10
CA LEU A 558 -18.66 10.04 -4.42
C LEU A 558 -17.95 8.76 -3.94
N SER A 559 -16.64 8.79 -3.82
CA SER A 559 -15.87 7.67 -3.29
C SER A 559 -16.02 7.53 -1.78
N LEU A 560 -16.02 6.29 -1.27
CA LEU A 560 -15.94 5.99 0.15
C LEU A 560 -14.72 6.66 0.82
N ASN A 561 -13.64 6.88 0.08
CA ASN A 561 -12.47 7.63 0.57
C ASN A 561 -12.77 9.11 0.87
N ARG A 562 -13.88 9.66 0.39
CA ARG A 562 -14.32 11.04 0.66
C ARG A 562 -15.61 11.11 1.46
N LYS A 563 -16.41 10.06 1.36
CA LYS A 563 -17.75 9.95 1.97
C LYS A 563 -17.87 8.62 2.73
N PRO A 564 -17.18 8.52 3.88
CA PRO A 564 -17.11 7.27 4.64
C PRO A 564 -18.40 6.97 5.44
N LEU A 565 -19.28 7.95 5.60
CA LEU A 565 -20.50 7.76 6.38
C LEU A 565 -21.63 7.20 5.52
N ILE A 566 -22.39 6.29 6.09
CA ILE A 566 -23.61 5.77 5.50
C ILE A 566 -24.78 6.10 6.45
N ILE A 567 -25.74 6.87 5.96
CA ILE A 567 -26.95 7.14 6.71
C ILE A 567 -27.96 6.03 6.40
N TYR A 568 -28.39 5.31 7.42
CA TYR A 568 -29.44 4.30 7.32
C TYR A 568 -30.50 4.55 8.37
N LYS A 569 -31.68 5.00 7.94
CA LYS A 569 -32.73 5.53 8.83
C LYS A 569 -32.15 6.68 9.68
N ASP A 570 -32.16 6.54 11.01
CA ASP A 570 -31.67 7.55 11.94
C ASP A 570 -30.21 7.32 12.41
N GLU A 571 -29.56 6.30 11.86
CA GLU A 571 -28.19 5.92 12.23
C GLU A 571 -27.16 6.36 11.21
N ILE A 572 -26.03 6.82 11.70
CA ILE A 572 -24.81 7.11 10.96
C ILE A 572 -23.86 5.92 11.18
N ILE A 573 -23.61 5.15 10.12
CA ILE A 573 -22.74 3.96 10.15
C ILE A 573 -21.39 4.32 9.54
N TYR A 574 -20.32 3.93 10.20
CA TYR A 574 -18.96 4.20 9.71
C TYR A 574 -17.94 3.23 10.28
N GLY A 575 -16.82 3.09 9.56
CA GLY A 575 -15.61 2.42 10.05
C GLY A 575 -14.57 3.44 10.54
N TYR A 576 -13.87 3.13 11.60
CA TYR A 576 -12.85 4.01 12.18
C TYR A 576 -11.76 4.37 11.17
N ARG A 577 -11.18 3.34 10.50
CA ARG A 577 -10.10 3.53 9.52
C ARG A 577 -10.59 4.27 8.28
N SER A 578 -11.79 3.96 7.83
CA SER A 578 -12.38 4.64 6.66
C SER A 578 -12.60 6.12 6.93
N LEU A 579 -13.13 6.47 8.10
CA LEU A 579 -13.32 7.88 8.50
C LEU A 579 -11.97 8.61 8.59
N LEU A 580 -11.02 8.02 9.27
CA LEU A 580 -9.68 8.57 9.43
C LEU A 580 -8.99 8.75 8.06
N ASN A 581 -9.07 7.73 7.20
CA ASN A 581 -8.52 7.82 5.83
C ASN A 581 -9.21 8.91 5.00
N ALA A 582 -10.50 9.13 5.16
CA ALA A 582 -11.21 10.18 4.43
C ALA A 582 -10.77 11.59 4.86
N ILE A 583 -10.53 11.79 6.16
CA ILE A 583 -9.97 13.05 6.69
C ILE A 583 -8.59 13.30 6.08
N TYR A 584 -7.69 12.32 6.14
CA TYR A 584 -6.35 12.45 5.56
C TYR A 584 -6.37 12.63 4.05
N PHE A 585 -7.25 11.91 3.36
CA PHE A 585 -7.37 12.04 1.92
C PHE A 585 -7.83 13.44 1.51
N LEU A 586 -8.76 14.05 2.24
CA LEU A 586 -9.16 15.44 1.99
C LEU A 586 -7.96 16.39 2.10
N PHE A 587 -7.16 16.25 3.16
CA PHE A 587 -5.95 17.06 3.32
C PHE A 587 -4.91 16.77 2.23
N GLU A 588 -4.69 15.51 1.90
CA GLU A 588 -3.77 15.12 0.83
C GLU A 588 -4.13 15.81 -0.49
N ILE A 589 -5.41 15.79 -0.88
CA ILE A 589 -5.81 16.36 -2.16
C ILE A 589 -5.79 17.90 -2.18
N ILE A 590 -6.02 18.56 -1.03
CA ILE A 590 -5.88 20.02 -0.90
C ILE A 590 -4.39 20.41 -0.94
N ASN A 591 -3.56 19.81 -0.10
CA ASN A 591 -2.13 20.13 -0.02
C ASN A 591 -1.37 19.79 -1.31
N ASN A 592 -1.85 18.79 -2.03
CA ASN A 592 -1.33 18.43 -3.35
C ASN A 592 -1.95 19.24 -4.50
N ALA A 593 -2.80 20.22 -4.22
CA ALA A 593 -3.55 21.00 -5.21
C ALA A 593 -4.29 20.15 -6.26
N THR A 594 -4.76 18.93 -5.86
CA THR A 594 -5.56 18.02 -6.71
C THR A 594 -7.04 18.03 -6.36
N PHE A 595 -7.44 18.81 -5.36
CA PHE A 595 -8.83 19.01 -5.01
C PHE A 595 -9.59 19.69 -6.15
N LYS A 596 -10.75 19.18 -6.49
CA LYS A 596 -11.62 19.76 -7.54
C LYS A 596 -12.47 20.87 -6.94
N ALA A 597 -11.88 22.06 -6.81
CA ALA A 597 -12.52 23.20 -6.21
C ALA A 597 -13.66 23.77 -7.07
N ARG A 598 -14.73 24.18 -6.42
CA ARG A 598 -15.87 24.87 -7.03
C ARG A 598 -15.77 26.39 -6.81
N SER A 599 -15.39 26.80 -5.62
CA SER A 599 -15.28 28.21 -5.26
C SER A 599 -14.07 28.88 -5.93
N LYS A 600 -14.17 30.19 -6.14
CA LYS A 600 -13.07 30.98 -6.70
C LYS A 600 -11.91 31.11 -5.73
N LYS A 601 -12.22 31.26 -4.42
CA LYS A 601 -11.18 31.37 -3.38
C LYS A 601 -10.35 30.09 -3.31
N MET A 602 -10.99 28.91 -3.27
CA MET A 602 -10.29 27.62 -3.23
C MET A 602 -9.47 27.40 -4.50
N LYS A 603 -9.98 27.72 -5.70
CA LYS A 603 -9.20 27.63 -6.95
C LYS A 603 -7.93 28.49 -6.89
N THR A 604 -8.04 29.72 -6.38
CA THR A 604 -6.88 30.61 -6.22
C THR A 604 -5.89 30.06 -5.21
N TYR A 605 -6.38 29.57 -4.06
CA TYR A 605 -5.57 28.96 -3.02
C TYR A 605 -4.78 27.74 -3.52
N LEU A 606 -5.43 26.82 -4.22
CA LEU A 606 -4.77 25.66 -4.83
C LEU A 606 -3.74 26.07 -5.90
N GLY A 607 -4.01 27.16 -6.64
CA GLY A 607 -3.05 27.73 -7.59
C GLY A 607 -1.76 28.21 -6.91
N ILE A 608 -1.88 28.83 -5.74
CA ILE A 608 -0.74 29.28 -4.93
C ILE A 608 0.06 28.09 -4.43
N ILE A 609 -0.60 27.05 -3.85
CA ILE A 609 0.05 25.83 -3.38
C ILE A 609 0.80 25.14 -4.53
N ASN A 610 0.17 25.00 -5.69
CA ASN A 610 0.79 24.33 -6.83
C ASN A 610 2.03 25.08 -7.33
N LYS A 611 1.96 26.41 -7.38
CA LYS A 611 3.10 27.26 -7.76
C LYS A 611 4.24 27.15 -6.76
N GLN A 612 3.95 27.25 -5.46
CA GLN A 612 4.95 27.14 -4.39
C GLN A 612 5.62 25.76 -4.40
N SER A 613 4.84 24.70 -4.48
CA SER A 613 5.38 23.32 -4.55
C SER A 613 6.28 23.11 -5.79
N GLY A 614 5.97 23.74 -6.92
CA GLY A 614 6.84 23.73 -8.10
C GLY A 614 8.14 24.51 -7.89
N GLU A 615 8.08 25.66 -7.23
CA GLU A 615 9.25 26.50 -6.90
C GLU A 615 10.17 25.80 -5.89
N ASP A 616 9.59 25.16 -4.86
CA ASP A 616 10.33 24.40 -3.84
C ASP A 616 11.06 23.20 -4.46
N PHE A 617 10.41 22.50 -5.39
CA PHE A 617 11.06 21.39 -6.08
C PHE A 617 12.19 21.87 -7.00
N ASN A 618 11.99 23.00 -7.70
CA ASN A 618 13.03 23.61 -8.53
C ASN A 618 14.24 24.01 -7.68
N GLU A 619 14.01 24.61 -6.50
CA GLU A 619 15.06 24.96 -5.55
C GLU A 619 15.80 23.70 -5.01
N LYS A 620 15.06 22.64 -4.72
CA LYS A 620 15.66 21.34 -4.30
C LYS A 620 16.57 20.78 -5.39
N VAL A 621 16.13 20.81 -6.65
CA VAL A 621 16.93 20.36 -7.81
C VAL A 621 18.19 21.22 -7.97
N TYR A 622 18.04 22.54 -7.93
CA TYR A 622 19.16 23.47 -8.02
C TYR A 622 20.20 23.20 -6.94
N ASN A 623 19.79 23.11 -5.68
CA ASN A 623 20.67 22.85 -4.53
C ASN A 623 21.38 21.51 -4.66
N TYR A 624 20.67 20.47 -5.11
CA TYR A 624 21.29 19.16 -5.34
C TYR A 624 22.34 19.20 -6.44
N LEU A 625 22.03 19.84 -7.57
CA LEU A 625 22.98 19.97 -8.68
C LEU A 625 24.21 20.82 -8.33
N CYS A 626 24.08 21.77 -7.41
CA CYS A 626 25.23 22.55 -6.88
C CYS A 626 26.23 21.67 -6.08
N THR A 627 25.83 20.50 -5.61
CA THR A 627 26.76 19.59 -4.89
C THR A 627 27.78 18.90 -5.80
N PHE A 628 27.59 18.95 -7.13
CA PHE A 628 28.51 18.33 -8.07
C PHE A 628 29.80 19.13 -8.21
N PRO A 629 30.96 18.52 -8.03
CA PRO A 629 32.24 19.22 -8.13
C PRO A 629 32.56 19.64 -9.57
N ASN A 630 33.23 20.77 -9.73
CA ASN A 630 33.61 21.31 -11.04
C ASN A 630 32.43 21.57 -11.98
N SER A 631 31.28 21.97 -11.43
CA SER A 631 30.09 22.40 -12.18
C SER A 631 29.79 23.88 -11.98
N ILE A 632 29.02 24.44 -12.90
CA ILE A 632 28.32 25.70 -12.74
C ILE A 632 26.82 25.37 -12.88
N VAL A 633 26.02 25.88 -11.96
CA VAL A 633 24.57 25.70 -11.97
C VAL A 633 23.90 27.05 -11.90
N ASP A 634 22.94 27.29 -12.79
CA ASP A 634 22.16 28.50 -12.80
C ASP A 634 20.66 28.14 -12.91
N LYS A 635 19.78 28.95 -12.32
CA LYS A 635 18.34 28.69 -12.28
C LYS A 635 17.53 29.86 -12.81
N LYS A 636 16.34 29.55 -13.36
CA LYS A 636 15.42 30.54 -13.95
C LYS A 636 16.11 31.43 -14.96
N VAL A 637 16.90 30.80 -15.85
CA VAL A 637 17.70 31.52 -16.84
C VAL A 637 16.82 32.04 -17.95
N SER A 638 16.58 33.35 -17.97
CA SER A 638 15.76 34.05 -18.99
C SER A 638 16.59 34.79 -20.02
N LYS A 639 17.90 35.01 -19.74
CA LYS A 639 18.86 35.70 -20.62
C LYS A 639 20.24 35.09 -20.48
N ILE A 640 20.97 35.01 -21.58
CA ILE A 640 22.37 34.61 -21.62
C ILE A 640 23.16 35.66 -22.42
N ASN A 641 24.24 36.14 -21.87
CA ASN A 641 25.06 37.21 -22.48
C ASN A 641 24.22 38.45 -22.90
N GLY A 642 23.17 38.76 -22.13
CA GLY A 642 22.23 39.86 -22.43
C GLY A 642 21.13 39.54 -23.46
N ILE A 643 21.24 38.36 -24.14
CA ILE A 643 20.28 37.93 -25.17
C ILE A 643 19.12 37.19 -24.46
N LYS A 644 17.88 37.59 -24.74
CA LYS A 644 16.67 36.91 -24.24
C LYS A 644 16.47 35.59 -24.98
N ILE A 645 15.94 34.60 -24.27
CA ILE A 645 15.60 33.27 -24.83
C ILE A 645 14.26 33.41 -25.59
N ASN A 646 14.35 33.75 -26.87
CA ASN A 646 13.21 34.00 -27.77
C ASN A 646 13.38 33.12 -29.03
N ASP A 647 12.26 32.85 -29.71
CA ASP A 647 12.27 32.26 -31.05
C ASP A 647 12.66 33.29 -32.13
N SER A 648 12.71 32.87 -33.40
CA SER A 648 12.98 33.73 -34.57
C SER A 648 12.03 34.86 -34.71
N ASP A 649 10.79 34.70 -34.25
CA ASP A 649 9.71 35.70 -34.32
C ASP A 649 9.68 36.62 -33.10
N LYS A 650 10.69 36.57 -32.24
CA LYS A 650 10.85 37.29 -30.98
C LYS A 650 9.81 36.96 -29.91
N ASN A 651 9.10 35.84 -30.04
CA ASN A 651 8.25 35.32 -28.95
C ASN A 651 9.12 34.69 -27.87
N THR A 652 8.80 34.91 -26.62
CA THR A 652 9.53 34.29 -25.52
C THR A 652 9.34 32.78 -25.48
N LEU A 653 10.42 32.03 -25.37
CA LEU A 653 10.41 30.59 -25.16
C LEU A 653 10.27 30.22 -23.67
N GLY A 654 10.23 31.22 -22.79
CA GLY A 654 10.25 31.04 -21.33
C GLY A 654 11.66 30.80 -20.77
N ASP A 655 11.74 30.71 -19.47
CA ASP A 655 13.00 30.51 -18.77
C ASP A 655 13.44 29.05 -18.85
N ILE A 656 14.76 28.79 -18.77
CA ILE A 656 15.33 27.49 -18.49
C ILE A 656 15.26 27.29 -16.97
N ASP A 657 14.60 26.25 -16.51
CA ASP A 657 14.40 26.00 -15.08
C ASP A 657 15.75 25.87 -14.36
N VAL A 658 16.64 25.00 -14.86
CA VAL A 658 18.00 24.87 -14.40
C VAL A 658 18.96 24.61 -15.57
N LEU A 659 20.05 25.35 -15.64
CA LEU A 659 21.15 25.14 -16.57
C LEU A 659 22.33 24.55 -15.78
N PHE A 660 22.75 23.34 -16.12
CA PHE A 660 23.86 22.63 -15.48
C PHE A 660 25.04 22.51 -16.43
N ILE A 661 26.21 22.98 -16.03
CA ILE A 661 27.42 22.97 -16.83
C ILE A 661 28.49 22.14 -16.12
N SER A 662 28.84 20.99 -16.68
CA SER A 662 29.92 20.13 -16.20
C SER A 662 31.21 20.49 -16.92
N LYS A 663 32.14 21.11 -16.21
CA LYS A 663 33.51 21.39 -16.74
C LYS A 663 34.32 20.12 -16.98
N LYS A 664 34.09 19.10 -16.17
CA LYS A 664 34.77 17.80 -16.27
C LYS A 664 34.41 17.07 -17.57
N PHE A 665 33.12 17.01 -17.89
CA PHE A 665 32.62 16.26 -19.04
C PHE A 665 32.40 17.16 -20.29
N LYS A 666 32.61 18.47 -20.17
CA LYS A 666 32.37 19.49 -21.23
C LYS A 666 30.93 19.40 -21.76
N ARG A 667 30.00 19.28 -20.85
CA ARG A 667 28.56 19.15 -21.13
C ARG A 667 27.79 20.33 -20.54
N ILE A 668 26.88 20.87 -21.32
CA ILE A 668 25.90 21.85 -20.92
C ILE A 668 24.55 21.13 -20.97
N ILE A 669 23.89 20.99 -19.84
CA ILE A 669 22.62 20.26 -19.75
C ILE A 669 21.53 21.28 -19.46
N VAL A 670 20.57 21.35 -20.38
CA VAL A 670 19.36 22.17 -20.23
C VAL A 670 18.34 21.31 -19.51
N CYS A 671 18.00 21.66 -18.26
CA CYS A 671 17.09 20.88 -17.42
C CYS A 671 15.71 21.56 -17.36
N GLU A 672 14.69 20.79 -17.65
CA GLU A 672 13.29 21.12 -17.37
C GLU A 672 12.87 20.44 -16.08
N VAL A 673 12.42 21.18 -15.10
CA VAL A 673 12.04 20.66 -13.79
C VAL A 673 10.51 20.61 -13.67
N LYS A 674 9.97 19.43 -13.36
CA LYS A 674 8.53 19.24 -13.25
C LYS A 674 8.15 18.50 -11.99
N ASN A 675 7.30 19.13 -11.18
CA ASN A 675 6.72 18.53 -9.99
C ASN A 675 5.43 17.80 -10.36
N PHE A 676 5.56 16.58 -10.90
CA PHE A 676 4.42 15.75 -11.25
C PHE A 676 3.97 14.87 -10.09
N LYS A 677 2.72 14.41 -10.17
CA LYS A 677 2.17 13.41 -9.28
C LYS A 677 2.16 12.07 -9.99
N LEU A 678 2.44 11.00 -9.24
CA LEU A 678 2.41 9.66 -9.79
C LEU A 678 1.03 9.35 -10.36
N SER A 679 0.98 9.04 -11.65
CA SER A 679 -0.25 8.60 -12.32
C SER A 679 -0.72 7.27 -11.75
N ARG A 680 -1.98 7.21 -11.29
CA ARG A 680 -2.54 6.06 -10.56
C ARG A 680 -3.52 5.24 -11.39
N ASN A 681 -4.02 5.81 -12.48
CA ASN A 681 -4.97 5.17 -13.39
C ASN A 681 -4.72 5.61 -14.84
N MET A 682 -5.43 5.00 -15.80
CA MET A 682 -5.24 5.25 -17.24
C MET A 682 -5.53 6.69 -17.64
N TYR A 683 -6.51 7.32 -17.03
CA TYR A 683 -6.85 8.71 -17.31
C TYR A 683 -5.72 9.67 -16.89
N GLU A 684 -5.20 9.49 -15.69
CA GLU A 684 -4.08 10.30 -15.20
C GLU A 684 -2.82 10.07 -16.06
N MET A 685 -2.58 8.82 -16.46
CA MET A 685 -1.45 8.47 -17.33
C MET A 685 -1.61 9.06 -18.75
N TYR A 686 -2.82 9.06 -19.30
CA TYR A 686 -3.10 9.71 -20.56
C TYR A 686 -2.87 11.22 -20.48
N ASN A 687 -3.35 11.90 -19.42
CA ASN A 687 -3.11 13.32 -19.24
C ASN A 687 -1.62 13.62 -19.08
N GLU A 688 -0.87 12.83 -18.31
CA GLU A 688 0.58 12.94 -18.20
C GLU A 688 1.26 12.83 -19.57
N TYR A 689 0.88 11.83 -20.37
CA TYR A 689 1.37 11.66 -21.73
C TYR A 689 1.01 12.85 -22.64
N HIS A 690 -0.27 13.25 -22.63
CA HIS A 690 -0.78 14.35 -23.46
C HIS A 690 -0.08 15.68 -23.17
N ASP A 691 0.12 16.00 -21.90
CA ASP A 691 0.76 17.24 -21.49
C ASP A 691 2.28 17.23 -21.73
N LEU A 692 2.91 16.05 -21.64
CA LEU A 692 4.36 15.95 -21.75
C LEU A 692 4.86 15.72 -23.16
N PHE A 693 4.31 14.76 -23.90
CA PHE A 693 4.97 14.23 -25.11
C PHE A 693 4.04 13.98 -26.28
N ASP A 694 2.73 14.10 -26.14
CA ASP A 694 1.79 13.76 -27.20
C ASP A 694 2.10 14.59 -28.46
N PRO A 695 2.44 13.98 -29.61
CA PRO A 695 2.73 14.72 -30.84
C PRO A 695 1.56 15.56 -31.34
N ASP A 696 0.33 15.11 -31.03
CA ASP A 696 -0.90 15.82 -31.42
C ASP A 696 -1.13 17.08 -30.59
N ASN A 697 -0.40 17.25 -29.48
CA ASN A 697 -0.41 18.45 -28.65
C ASN A 697 0.83 19.32 -28.92
N GLU A 698 0.76 20.23 -29.87
CA GLU A 698 1.87 21.14 -30.22
C GLU A 698 2.41 21.93 -29.02
N LYS A 699 1.59 22.14 -27.99
CA LYS A 699 1.93 22.93 -26.79
C LYS A 699 2.46 22.04 -25.64
N ASN A 700 2.78 20.77 -25.89
CA ASN A 700 3.32 19.90 -24.87
C ASN A 700 4.66 20.41 -24.30
N PHE A 701 5.00 19.96 -23.11
CA PHE A 701 6.22 20.43 -22.41
C PHE A 701 7.51 20.01 -23.13
N TYR A 702 7.53 18.84 -23.76
CA TYR A 702 8.69 18.37 -24.53
C TYR A 702 9.02 19.31 -25.69
N ASN A 703 8.03 19.68 -26.51
CA ASN A 703 8.23 20.58 -27.64
C ASN A 703 8.72 21.97 -27.20
N LYS A 704 8.15 22.50 -26.11
CA LYS A 704 8.60 23.78 -25.53
C LYS A 704 10.04 23.70 -25.02
N HIS A 705 10.38 22.59 -24.37
CA HIS A 705 11.73 22.37 -23.86
C HIS A 705 12.74 22.22 -25.00
N MET A 706 12.42 21.46 -26.03
CA MET A 706 13.30 21.28 -27.19
C MET A 706 13.59 22.57 -27.95
N LYS A 707 12.61 23.48 -28.03
CA LYS A 707 12.87 24.81 -28.59
C LYS A 707 13.92 25.61 -27.80
N ARG A 708 13.91 25.52 -26.45
CA ARG A 708 14.95 26.15 -25.62
C ARG A 708 16.31 25.43 -25.80
N VAL A 709 16.30 24.12 -25.93
CA VAL A 709 17.55 23.35 -26.20
C VAL A 709 18.15 23.75 -27.54
N GLU A 710 17.34 23.92 -28.58
CA GLU A 710 17.80 24.38 -29.91
C GLU A 710 18.36 25.76 -29.84
N TRP A 711 17.65 26.68 -29.18
CA TRP A 711 18.17 28.04 -28.92
C TRP A 711 19.55 28.01 -28.24
N CYS A 712 19.72 27.14 -27.23
CA CYS A 712 21.02 26.98 -26.57
C CYS A 712 22.12 26.47 -27.53
N LYS A 713 21.78 25.58 -28.47
CA LYS A 713 22.73 25.10 -29.48
C LYS A 713 23.16 26.22 -30.44
N GLU A 714 22.23 27.01 -30.87
CA GLU A 714 22.49 28.18 -31.75
C GLU A 714 23.33 29.26 -31.03
N HIS A 715 23.12 29.43 -29.71
CA HIS A 715 23.81 30.44 -28.90
C HIS A 715 24.92 29.86 -28.01
N ILE A 716 25.53 28.73 -28.42
CA ILE A 716 26.55 28.06 -27.61
C ILE A 716 27.75 28.97 -27.30
N MET A 717 28.15 29.86 -28.23
CA MET A 717 29.23 30.80 -28.02
C MET A 717 28.91 31.86 -26.99
N ASP A 718 27.66 32.30 -26.94
CA ASP A 718 27.17 33.25 -25.93
C ASP A 718 27.15 32.61 -24.55
N ILE A 719 26.78 31.30 -24.44
CA ILE A 719 26.82 30.52 -23.20
C ILE A 719 28.29 30.40 -22.73
N ILE A 720 29.24 30.05 -23.62
CA ILE A 720 30.64 29.94 -23.31
C ILE A 720 31.19 31.27 -22.77
N GLN A 721 30.82 32.40 -23.42
CA GLN A 721 31.26 33.72 -23.01
C GLN A 721 30.64 34.11 -21.66
N HIS A 722 29.36 33.90 -21.49
CA HIS A 722 28.60 34.30 -20.29
C HIS A 722 29.12 33.60 -19.00
N TYR A 723 29.41 32.33 -19.12
CA TYR A 723 29.88 31.52 -17.97
C TYR A 723 31.43 31.40 -17.90
N GLY A 724 32.17 32.11 -18.72
CA GLY A 724 33.63 32.15 -18.72
C GLY A 724 34.26 30.76 -18.98
N LEU A 725 33.67 30.00 -19.90
CA LEU A 725 34.10 28.65 -20.21
C LEU A 725 35.29 28.65 -21.19
N GLU A 726 36.11 27.58 -21.19
CA GLU A 726 37.14 27.42 -22.18
C GLU A 726 36.58 27.31 -23.59
N LYS A 727 37.21 27.97 -24.59
CA LYS A 727 36.83 27.88 -26.02
C LYS A 727 37.20 26.50 -26.59
N LYS A 728 36.53 25.47 -26.13
CA LYS A 728 36.63 24.08 -26.57
C LYS A 728 35.29 23.58 -27.07
N LYS A 729 35.27 22.39 -27.67
CA LYS A 729 33.99 21.77 -28.09
C LYS A 729 33.17 21.36 -26.87
N TRP A 730 32.05 21.98 -26.66
CA TRP A 730 31.03 21.66 -25.65
C TRP A 730 29.90 20.92 -26.30
N ARG A 731 29.30 19.97 -25.54
CA ARG A 731 28.11 19.26 -25.96
C ARG A 731 26.90 19.82 -25.19
N ILE A 732 25.81 20.10 -25.89
CA ILE A 732 24.54 20.46 -25.28
C ILE A 732 23.64 19.24 -25.23
N ASP A 733 23.21 18.89 -24.05
CA ASP A 733 22.27 17.82 -23.75
C ASP A 733 21.01 18.41 -23.07
N TYR A 734 19.99 17.58 -22.93
CA TYR A 734 18.80 17.96 -22.20
C TYR A 734 18.30 16.84 -21.30
N CYS A 735 17.56 17.20 -20.25
CA CYS A 735 16.81 16.24 -19.45
C CYS A 735 15.58 16.89 -18.80
N PHE A 736 14.63 16.04 -18.48
CA PHE A 736 13.56 16.34 -17.54
C PHE A 736 13.98 15.81 -16.16
N ILE A 737 13.84 16.65 -15.14
CA ILE A 737 14.02 16.26 -13.75
C ILE A 737 12.64 16.28 -13.08
N VAL A 738 12.20 15.13 -12.61
CA VAL A 738 10.86 14.93 -12.08
C VAL A 738 10.94 14.48 -10.62
N ASN A 739 9.97 14.90 -9.83
CA ASN A 739 9.88 14.44 -8.42
C ASN A 739 9.36 13.01 -8.30
N GLU A 740 8.65 12.54 -9.33
CA GLU A 740 7.99 11.26 -9.39
C GLU A 740 8.35 10.54 -10.69
N PRO A 741 8.59 9.19 -10.67
CA PRO A 741 8.86 8.47 -11.91
C PRO A 741 7.69 8.61 -12.89
N LEU A 742 7.99 8.97 -14.12
CA LEU A 742 7.00 8.95 -15.19
C LEU A 742 6.68 7.50 -15.54
N ILE A 743 5.40 7.21 -15.75
CA ILE A 743 4.93 5.90 -16.18
C ILE A 743 4.52 5.94 -17.64
N SER A 744 4.00 7.09 -18.08
CA SER A 744 3.54 7.28 -19.44
C SER A 744 4.66 7.15 -20.49
N ASP A 745 5.88 7.57 -20.21
CA ASP A 745 7.02 7.39 -21.11
C ASP A 745 7.32 5.92 -21.40
N LYS A 746 7.29 5.08 -20.36
CA LYS A 746 7.51 3.62 -20.46
C LYS A 746 6.30 2.91 -21.09
N ALA A 747 5.11 3.32 -20.69
CA ALA A 747 3.86 2.77 -21.21
C ALA A 747 3.74 3.01 -22.72
N MET A 748 4.00 4.25 -23.17
CA MET A 748 3.89 4.66 -24.57
C MET A 748 5.18 4.46 -25.38
N LYS A 749 6.22 3.87 -24.77
CA LYS A 749 7.54 3.65 -25.39
C LYS A 749 8.18 4.92 -25.94
N VAL A 750 7.99 6.05 -25.25
CA VAL A 750 8.63 7.30 -25.60
C VAL A 750 10.05 7.32 -25.04
N ASN A 751 11.03 7.53 -25.90
CA ASN A 751 12.42 7.59 -25.49
C ASN A 751 12.82 9.04 -25.17
N ILE A 752 12.74 9.38 -23.90
CA ILE A 752 13.15 10.70 -23.37
C ILE A 752 14.12 10.59 -22.23
N ASN A 753 14.89 11.66 -22.05
CA ASN A 753 15.79 11.79 -20.91
C ASN A 753 15.01 12.34 -19.71
N ALA A 754 14.26 11.50 -19.01
CA ALA A 754 13.54 11.87 -17.80
C ALA A 754 14.05 11.08 -16.60
N TYR A 755 14.41 11.77 -15.54
CA TYR A 755 15.03 11.20 -14.35
C TYR A 755 14.38 11.75 -13.09
N VAL A 756 14.18 10.90 -12.09
CA VAL A 756 13.94 11.39 -10.74
C VAL A 756 15.22 11.96 -10.17
N LEU A 757 15.11 12.87 -9.21
CA LEU A 757 16.25 13.59 -8.67
C LEU A 757 17.35 12.67 -8.16
N GLU A 758 16.97 11.55 -7.55
CA GLU A 758 17.89 10.55 -6.99
C GLU A 758 18.67 9.78 -8.07
N ASP A 759 18.17 9.74 -9.29
CA ASP A 759 18.79 9.00 -10.42
C ASP A 759 19.53 9.89 -11.41
N ILE A 760 19.50 11.23 -11.24
CA ILE A 760 20.10 12.18 -12.18
C ILE A 760 21.61 11.99 -12.32
N ASP A 761 22.27 11.47 -11.29
CA ASP A 761 23.70 11.13 -11.29
C ASP A 761 24.08 10.22 -12.44
N LYS A 762 23.20 9.28 -12.80
CA LYS A 762 23.42 8.31 -13.89
C LYS A 762 23.48 8.98 -15.25
N PHE A 763 22.84 10.14 -15.38
CA PHE A 763 22.85 10.92 -16.62
C PHE A 763 23.99 11.94 -16.68
N ILE A 764 24.34 12.52 -15.53
CA ILE A 764 25.41 13.55 -15.46
C ILE A 764 26.80 12.93 -15.63
N LYS A 765 27.00 11.73 -15.09
CA LYS A 765 28.23 10.94 -15.22
C LYS A 765 28.33 10.26 -16.56
#